data_d0f1d32cd152e1d0c9d81cddf9308197
#
_entry.id   d0f1d32cd152e1d0c9d81cddf9308197
#
_cell.length_a   1.000
_cell.length_b   1.000
_cell.length_c   1.000
_cell.angle_alpha   90.00
_cell.angle_beta   90.00
_cell.angle_gamma   90.00
#
_symmetry.space_group_name_H-M   'P 1'
#
loop_
_entity.id
_entity.type
_entity.pdbx_description
1 polymer ?
#
loop_
_entity_poly.entity_id
_entity_poly.type
_entity_poly.pdbx_seq_one_letter_code
_entity_poly.pdbx_strand_id
1 'polypeptide(L)'
;MMPAIRRLALLRPFMVLCVIVAGSAGLIARQKATAPPVVTADDYARAEKFLGYNTTPLVLRGSVRATWLAGDGGRFWYRNLVENGSKFLLVDPVKRTKAPAFDHAKVAGTLSVAAGARYDATHLPFTQFTYSADGRSISFTVEGRGWTCDVAGSSCASTKSPEAASARKEVVSPDGKLAVFIRHDNLWVRNLATAVEKPLTTDGVNDFGYATDNAGWTKSDNPVLLWSPDSTKIATFQQDQRGVGEMYLVDTKVGHPTLHAWKYPLPGDETVTTIQRVVIHLDGPRVVRLKIAPDQHRGTITDDIKGRSTEWDDVEWSADSRHLAFVSTSRDHEHEQFRVANPDTGDVRDLFDEKVATYFESGMGTANWRFLPATNEVVWLSERDNWAQLYLYDLQTGRLKNQVTTGEGNVTQVVRVDEKQRLIYFIGVGREKGRDPYFRHLYRVGFDGKNLALLTPADADHDVALSPSGSLFVDNYSRPDVKSTSVLRAADGAQVLALEEADLSKLVAAGWKPPIPFTVKARDGVTDLYGLMFRPTGFDPSKKYPIINNIYPGPQTGSVGSRGFSASRGDTQALAELGFIVVQIDGMGTPWRSKTFHDAYFGDMGDNTLPDQVSGMKQLAQRFPWIDIDRAGIYGGSGGGYATAGAMFRYPDFFKVGVSTSGNHDNRGYEDDWAEKWQGLLVKKADGTSNYDDQANQNHAKNLKGKLLLAHGTMDNNVPPYNTLLVVDALIKANKDFDLVLFPNRGHGLGESYMIRRRWDYFVRHLLGAEPPKEFEFHPRPIAPTGGL
;
A
#
# COMPACT_ATOMS: atom_id res chain seq x y z
N MET A 1 50.28 27.10 -62.15
CA MET A 1 50.71 26.65 -63.48
C MET A 1 49.57 25.87 -64.12
N MET A 2 48.88 26.54 -65.05
CA MET A 2 48.04 26.01 -66.14
C MET A 2 48.94 25.43 -67.24
N PRO A 3 48.47 24.47 -68.11
CA PRO A 3 47.41 24.73 -69.07
C PRO A 3 46.48 23.53 -69.34
N ALA A 4 45.20 23.65 -69.67
CA ALA A 4 44.52 24.00 -70.89
C ALA A 4 44.84 23.10 -72.12
N ILE A 5 43.79 22.57 -72.78
CA ILE A 5 43.46 22.58 -74.22
C ILE A 5 42.61 21.29 -74.56
N ARG A 6 41.39 21.53 -74.96
CA ARG A 6 40.60 21.56 -76.20
C ARG A 6 40.02 20.19 -76.70
N ARG A 7 38.71 20.24 -76.84
CA ARG A 7 37.78 20.10 -78.00
C ARG A 7 38.03 18.95 -79.04
N LEU A 8 37.00 18.17 -79.25
CA LEU A 8 36.35 18.19 -80.60
C LEU A 8 35.00 17.43 -80.55
N ALA A 9 33.99 18.05 -81.19
CA ALA A 9 32.69 17.53 -81.52
C ALA A 9 32.68 16.78 -82.87
N LEU A 10 31.79 15.84 -82.98
CA LEU A 10 31.26 15.40 -84.32
C LEU A 10 29.81 14.88 -84.22
N LEU A 11 29.03 15.34 -85.25
CA LEU A 11 27.59 15.32 -85.45
C LEU A 11 27.09 14.00 -86.16
N ARG A 12 25.86 13.56 -85.74
CA ARG A 12 24.68 13.07 -86.55
C ARG A 12 24.76 11.63 -87.18
N PRO A 13 23.53 11.04 -87.56
CA PRO A 13 22.15 11.49 -87.51
C PRO A 13 21.12 10.37 -87.03
N PHE A 14 19.90 10.82 -86.73
CA PHE A 14 18.54 10.33 -86.68
C PHE A 14 18.25 8.91 -87.30
N MET A 15 17.55 8.09 -86.54
CA MET A 15 16.54 7.15 -87.07
C MET A 15 15.35 7.12 -86.11
N VAL A 16 14.18 7.56 -86.49
CA VAL A 16 12.92 7.52 -85.87
C VAL A 16 12.37 6.09 -85.99
N LEU A 17 12.11 5.40 -84.86
CA LEU A 17 11.26 4.19 -84.87
C LEU A 17 10.10 4.41 -83.94
N CYS A 18 8.90 4.63 -84.51
CA CYS A 18 7.65 4.68 -83.82
C CYS A 18 7.29 3.25 -83.35
N VAL A 19 7.27 3.00 -82.05
CA VAL A 19 6.64 1.81 -81.46
C VAL A 19 5.43 2.29 -80.66
N ILE A 20 4.26 1.92 -81.10
CA ILE A 20 2.96 2.10 -80.46
C ILE A 20 2.96 1.13 -79.28
N VAL A 21 3.09 1.68 -78.00
CA VAL A 21 2.81 0.91 -76.81
C VAL A 21 1.40 1.27 -76.34
N ALA A 22 0.47 0.30 -76.52
CA ALA A 22 -0.87 0.37 -75.94
C ALA A 22 -0.77 0.53 -74.39
N GLY A 23 -1.18 1.65 -73.93
CA GLY A 23 -1.23 1.92 -72.46
C GLY A 23 -2.33 1.11 -71.79
N SER A 24 -1.93 0.09 -71.06
CA SER A 24 -2.78 -0.46 -69.97
C SER A 24 -2.76 0.52 -68.79
N ALA A 25 -3.76 1.37 -68.71
CA ALA A 25 -4.01 2.17 -67.52
C ALA A 25 -4.36 1.23 -66.35
N GLY A 26 -3.36 0.81 -65.58
CA GLY A 26 -3.57 0.18 -64.30
C GLY A 26 -4.26 1.21 -63.39
N LEU A 27 -5.55 1.01 -63.12
CA LEU A 27 -6.25 1.63 -62.02
C LEU A 27 -5.56 1.20 -60.71
N ILE A 28 -4.64 2.02 -60.20
CA ILE A 28 -4.24 1.95 -58.78
C ILE A 28 -5.50 2.36 -58.01
N ALA A 29 -6.26 1.38 -57.57
CA ALA A 29 -7.31 1.57 -56.56
C ALA A 29 -6.61 2.17 -55.34
N ARG A 30 -6.69 3.48 -55.16
CA ARG A 30 -6.46 4.10 -53.83
C ARG A 30 -7.44 3.38 -52.90
N GLN A 31 -6.93 2.42 -52.11
CA GLN A 31 -7.66 1.98 -50.92
C GLN A 31 -8.03 3.23 -50.14
N LYS A 32 -9.32 3.55 -50.12
CA LYS A 32 -9.84 4.57 -49.21
C LYS A 32 -9.36 4.13 -47.83
N ALA A 33 -8.47 4.94 -47.25
CA ALA A 33 -8.13 4.76 -45.84
C ALA A 33 -9.48 4.78 -45.10
N THR A 34 -9.86 3.61 -44.59
CA THR A 34 -11.04 3.53 -43.72
C THR A 34 -10.73 4.45 -42.54
N ALA A 35 -11.69 5.34 -42.23
CA ALA A 35 -11.56 6.19 -41.02
C ALA A 35 -11.22 5.31 -39.83
N PRO A 36 -10.32 5.74 -38.94
CA PRO A 36 -9.99 4.97 -37.75
C PRO A 36 -11.28 4.61 -36.99
N PRO A 37 -11.36 3.43 -36.39
CA PRO A 37 -12.51 3.06 -35.58
C PRO A 37 -12.71 4.11 -34.49
N VAL A 38 -13.95 4.44 -34.17
CA VAL A 38 -14.29 5.43 -33.15
C VAL A 38 -14.78 4.69 -31.91
N VAL A 39 -14.21 4.99 -30.76
CA VAL A 39 -14.73 4.61 -29.45
C VAL A 39 -15.66 5.72 -28.98
N THR A 40 -16.91 5.40 -28.69
CA THR A 40 -17.97 6.38 -28.43
C THR A 40 -18.04 6.80 -26.96
N ALA A 41 -18.80 7.86 -26.66
CA ALA A 41 -19.13 8.24 -25.29
C ALA A 41 -19.90 7.13 -24.55
N ASP A 42 -20.74 6.36 -25.26
CA ASP A 42 -21.47 5.22 -24.69
C ASP A 42 -20.53 4.07 -24.28
N ASP A 43 -19.43 3.87 -25.02
CA ASP A 43 -18.38 2.90 -24.65
C ASP A 43 -17.67 3.31 -23.36
N TYR A 44 -17.36 4.60 -23.21
CA TYR A 44 -16.78 5.15 -21.97
C TYR A 44 -17.76 5.09 -20.81
N ALA A 45 -19.03 5.43 -21.02
CA ALA A 45 -20.08 5.32 -20.00
C ALA A 45 -20.30 3.84 -19.58
N ARG A 46 -20.17 2.88 -20.51
CA ARG A 46 -20.18 1.45 -20.18
C ARG A 46 -18.96 1.07 -19.32
N ALA A 47 -17.76 1.53 -19.69
CA ALA A 47 -16.54 1.29 -18.93
C ALA A 47 -16.60 1.93 -17.52
N GLU A 48 -17.13 3.13 -17.39
CA GLU A 48 -17.30 3.85 -16.12
C GLU A 48 -18.13 3.04 -15.10
N LYS A 49 -19.09 2.22 -15.52
CA LYS A 49 -19.87 1.36 -14.63
C LYS A 49 -19.03 0.42 -13.78
N PHE A 50 -17.80 0.12 -14.22
CA PHE A 50 -16.87 -0.79 -13.54
C PHE A 50 -15.82 -0.07 -12.67
N LEU A 51 -15.89 1.25 -12.53
CA LEU A 51 -15.11 1.99 -11.53
C LEU A 51 -15.67 1.75 -10.12
N GLY A 52 -14.79 1.81 -9.12
CA GLY A 52 -15.10 1.44 -7.74
C GLY A 52 -16.32 2.14 -7.14
N TYR A 53 -16.52 3.42 -7.42
CA TYR A 53 -17.68 4.17 -6.91
C TYR A 53 -19.03 3.68 -7.48
N ASN A 54 -19.02 2.95 -8.59
CA ASN A 54 -20.23 2.32 -9.14
C ASN A 54 -20.39 0.86 -8.71
N THR A 55 -19.32 0.10 -8.56
CA THR A 55 -19.37 -1.34 -8.29
C THR A 55 -19.41 -1.67 -6.80
N THR A 56 -18.64 -0.97 -5.97
CA THR A 56 -18.56 -1.24 -4.52
C THR A 56 -19.93 -1.16 -3.81
N PRO A 57 -20.79 -0.18 -4.08
CA PRO A 57 -22.11 -0.10 -3.45
C PRO A 57 -23.08 -1.24 -3.87
N LEU A 58 -22.73 -2.01 -4.90
CA LEU A 58 -23.56 -3.13 -5.39
C LEU A 58 -23.26 -4.44 -4.65
N VAL A 59 -22.25 -4.48 -3.79
CA VAL A 59 -21.92 -5.62 -2.95
C VAL A 59 -22.61 -5.48 -1.61
N LEU A 60 -23.58 -6.34 -1.33
CA LEU A 60 -24.28 -6.33 -0.06
C LEU A 60 -23.75 -7.44 0.85
N ARG A 61 -23.87 -7.26 2.17
CA ARG A 61 -23.44 -8.25 3.16
C ARG A 61 -21.99 -8.72 2.94
N GLY A 62 -21.09 -7.76 2.71
CA GLY A 62 -19.66 -8.04 2.51
C GLY A 62 -18.95 -8.57 3.76
N SER A 63 -17.67 -8.31 3.88
CA SER A 63 -16.88 -8.75 5.05
C SER A 63 -17.37 -8.13 6.36
N VAL A 64 -17.30 -8.91 7.44
CA VAL A 64 -17.69 -8.50 8.79
C VAL A 64 -16.50 -7.85 9.50
N ARG A 65 -16.67 -6.59 9.90
CA ARG A 65 -15.72 -5.87 10.77
C ARG A 65 -16.25 -5.84 12.19
N ALA A 66 -15.72 -6.72 13.03
CA ALA A 66 -16.18 -6.87 14.41
C ALA A 66 -15.72 -5.71 15.29
N THR A 67 -16.65 -5.05 15.98
CA THR A 67 -16.38 -4.18 17.12
C THR A 67 -16.68 -4.96 18.39
N TRP A 68 -15.64 -5.47 19.04
CA TRP A 68 -15.74 -6.32 20.24
C TRP A 68 -16.17 -5.48 21.44
N LEU A 69 -17.06 -6.04 22.28
CA LEU A 69 -17.51 -5.41 23.51
C LEU A 69 -16.57 -5.82 24.66
N ALA A 70 -16.12 -4.84 25.44
CA ALA A 70 -15.23 -5.11 26.57
C ALA A 70 -15.93 -5.94 27.67
N GLY A 71 -15.25 -6.95 28.20
CA GLY A 71 -15.72 -7.75 29.34
C GLY A 71 -16.95 -8.61 29.10
N ASP A 72 -17.41 -8.78 27.88
CA ASP A 72 -18.77 -9.24 27.55
C ASP A 72 -18.83 -10.61 26.87
N GLY A 73 -18.00 -11.55 27.31
CA GLY A 73 -18.06 -12.95 26.83
C GLY A 73 -17.80 -13.14 25.34
N GLY A 74 -17.13 -12.17 24.70
CA GLY A 74 -16.83 -12.20 23.27
C GLY A 74 -17.97 -11.74 22.37
N ARG A 75 -18.94 -11.00 22.91
CA ARG A 75 -19.95 -10.31 22.09
C ARG A 75 -19.31 -9.21 21.26
N PHE A 76 -19.84 -8.96 20.07
CA PHE A 76 -19.42 -7.87 19.20
C PHE A 76 -20.58 -7.40 18.32
N TRP A 77 -20.47 -6.19 17.81
CA TRP A 77 -21.38 -5.72 16.78
C TRP A 77 -20.60 -5.39 15.49
N TYR A 78 -21.34 -5.37 14.37
CA TYR A 78 -20.81 -4.92 13.09
C TYR A 78 -21.90 -4.22 12.28
N ARG A 79 -21.47 -3.36 11.35
CA ARG A 79 -22.35 -2.69 10.38
C ARG A 79 -22.40 -3.53 9.10
N ASN A 80 -23.59 -3.80 8.63
CA ASN A 80 -23.83 -4.57 7.41
C ASN A 80 -24.54 -3.72 6.35
N LEU A 81 -24.01 -3.72 5.10
CA LEU A 81 -24.65 -3.06 3.97
C LEU A 81 -25.83 -3.93 3.49
N VAL A 82 -27.00 -3.35 3.38
CA VAL A 82 -28.24 -4.00 2.92
C VAL A 82 -28.82 -3.25 1.72
N GLU A 83 -29.89 -3.77 1.12
CA GLU A 83 -30.41 -3.26 -0.16
C GLU A 83 -30.66 -1.75 -0.20
N ASN A 84 -31.16 -1.16 0.87
CA ASN A 84 -31.46 0.26 0.94
C ASN A 84 -30.75 0.90 2.14
N GLY A 85 -29.42 0.79 2.21
CA GLY A 85 -28.64 1.41 3.28
C GLY A 85 -27.86 0.43 4.14
N SER A 86 -27.89 0.55 5.46
CA SER A 86 -27.12 -0.31 6.37
C SER A 86 -27.89 -0.65 7.65
N LYS A 87 -27.47 -1.77 8.29
CA LYS A 87 -27.99 -2.18 9.61
C LYS A 87 -26.82 -2.54 10.53
N PHE A 88 -26.99 -2.31 11.82
CA PHE A 88 -26.08 -2.77 12.85
C PHE A 88 -26.58 -4.06 13.48
N LEU A 89 -25.71 -5.05 13.56
CA LEU A 89 -26.03 -6.37 14.08
C LEU A 89 -25.14 -6.68 15.29
N LEU A 90 -25.73 -7.22 16.34
CA LEU A 90 -25.06 -7.72 17.55
C LEU A 90 -24.98 -9.24 17.48
N VAL A 91 -23.80 -9.79 17.72
CA VAL A 91 -23.51 -11.22 17.81
C VAL A 91 -23.27 -11.61 19.26
N ASP A 92 -23.99 -12.63 19.71
CA ASP A 92 -23.79 -13.28 21.00
C ASP A 92 -23.25 -14.71 20.74
N PRO A 93 -21.95 -14.97 20.95
CA PRO A 93 -21.34 -16.25 20.64
C PRO A 93 -21.79 -17.37 21.59
N VAL A 94 -22.15 -17.04 22.84
CA VAL A 94 -22.61 -18.01 23.84
C VAL A 94 -23.99 -18.54 23.46
N LYS A 95 -24.89 -17.63 23.07
CA LYS A 95 -26.23 -17.98 22.57
C LYS A 95 -26.23 -18.44 21.12
N ARG A 96 -25.11 -18.26 20.40
CA ARG A 96 -25.00 -18.49 18.95
C ARG A 96 -26.07 -17.75 18.14
N THR A 97 -26.31 -16.47 18.48
CA THR A 97 -27.36 -15.65 17.85
C THR A 97 -26.78 -14.40 17.20
N LYS A 98 -27.49 -13.95 16.19
CA LYS A 98 -27.26 -12.69 15.48
C LYS A 98 -28.58 -11.94 15.44
N ALA A 99 -28.63 -10.71 15.97
CA ALA A 99 -29.84 -9.90 16.08
C ALA A 99 -29.53 -8.43 15.80
N PRO A 100 -30.52 -7.56 15.52
CA PRO A 100 -30.30 -6.13 15.48
C PRO A 100 -29.64 -5.61 16.77
N ALA A 101 -28.64 -4.74 16.62
CA ALA A 101 -27.90 -4.17 17.75
C ALA A 101 -28.78 -3.26 18.63
N PHE A 102 -29.81 -2.69 18.03
CA PHE A 102 -30.82 -1.84 18.67
C PHE A 102 -32.05 -1.74 17.75
N ASP A 103 -33.16 -1.12 18.23
CA ASP A 103 -34.35 -0.88 17.38
C ASP A 103 -34.05 0.29 16.41
N HIS A 104 -33.57 -0.03 15.20
CA HIS A 104 -33.17 0.95 14.19
C HIS A 104 -34.30 1.95 13.84
N ALA A 105 -35.56 1.47 13.74
CA ALA A 105 -36.67 2.33 13.33
C ALA A 105 -37.03 3.34 14.42
N LYS A 106 -37.08 2.88 15.67
CA LYS A 106 -37.39 3.76 16.80
C LYS A 106 -36.27 4.73 17.09
N VAL A 107 -34.99 4.25 17.08
CA VAL A 107 -33.83 5.14 17.24
C VAL A 107 -33.79 6.20 16.12
N ALA A 108 -34.03 5.83 14.86
CA ALA A 108 -34.14 6.81 13.77
C ALA A 108 -35.24 7.85 14.00
N GLY A 109 -36.44 7.41 14.38
CA GLY A 109 -37.57 8.31 14.65
C GLY A 109 -37.31 9.28 15.81
N THR A 110 -36.84 8.74 16.94
CA THR A 110 -36.56 9.55 18.15
C THR A 110 -35.39 10.50 17.93
N LEU A 111 -34.30 10.04 17.25
CA LEU A 111 -33.18 10.89 16.88
C LEU A 111 -33.62 12.00 15.91
N SER A 112 -34.49 11.69 14.95
CA SER A 112 -35.02 12.69 13.99
C SER A 112 -35.73 13.83 14.71
N VAL A 113 -36.56 13.50 15.68
CA VAL A 113 -37.28 14.51 16.51
C VAL A 113 -36.26 15.32 17.34
N ALA A 114 -35.34 14.67 18.02
CA ALA A 114 -34.35 15.30 18.90
C ALA A 114 -33.34 16.19 18.15
N ALA A 115 -32.95 15.77 16.95
CA ALA A 115 -31.96 16.48 16.10
C ALA A 115 -32.61 17.53 15.17
N GLY A 116 -33.93 17.52 14.99
CA GLY A 116 -34.61 18.38 14.02
C GLY A 116 -34.27 18.01 12.55
N ALA A 117 -33.96 16.75 12.28
CA ALA A 117 -33.58 16.23 10.98
C ALA A 117 -34.44 15.01 10.61
N ARG A 118 -34.30 14.47 9.41
CA ARG A 118 -35.03 13.28 8.97
C ARG A 118 -34.08 12.11 8.72
N TYR A 119 -34.22 11.08 9.54
CA TYR A 119 -33.48 9.83 9.42
C TYR A 119 -34.44 8.64 9.31
N ASP A 120 -34.02 7.56 8.67
CA ASP A 120 -34.75 6.29 8.63
C ASP A 120 -33.90 5.13 9.15
N ALA A 121 -34.53 3.97 9.29
CA ALA A 121 -33.95 2.78 9.91
C ALA A 121 -32.68 2.25 9.22
N THR A 122 -32.49 2.58 7.95
CA THR A 122 -31.36 2.09 7.13
C THR A 122 -30.37 3.19 6.75
N HIS A 123 -30.72 4.46 6.97
CA HIS A 123 -29.89 5.64 6.72
C HIS A 123 -29.68 6.42 8.02
N LEU A 124 -29.16 5.74 9.04
CA LEU A 124 -28.74 6.38 10.26
C LEU A 124 -27.51 7.26 10.01
N PRO A 125 -27.42 8.48 10.62
CA PRO A 125 -26.35 9.44 10.31
C PRO A 125 -25.02 9.14 10.99
N PHE A 126 -24.83 7.93 11.49
CA PHE A 126 -23.59 7.46 12.12
C PHE A 126 -23.17 6.08 11.60
N THR A 127 -21.89 5.78 11.69
CA THR A 127 -21.31 4.51 11.24
C THR A 127 -20.66 3.73 12.37
N GLN A 128 -20.47 4.37 13.51
CA GLN A 128 -19.87 3.84 14.73
C GLN A 128 -20.69 4.25 15.94
N PHE A 129 -20.72 3.40 16.96
CA PHE A 129 -21.30 3.71 18.25
C PHE A 129 -20.66 2.89 19.37
N THR A 130 -20.84 3.30 20.62
CA THR A 130 -20.43 2.54 21.80
C THR A 130 -21.64 2.25 22.66
N TYR A 131 -21.70 1.05 23.26
CA TYR A 131 -22.68 0.74 24.29
C TYR A 131 -22.27 1.36 25.63
N SER A 132 -23.29 1.78 26.43
CA SER A 132 -23.09 2.00 27.86
C SER A 132 -22.67 0.71 28.56
N ALA A 133 -22.06 0.81 29.75
CA ALA A 133 -21.60 -0.35 30.52
C ALA A 133 -22.71 -1.36 30.85
N ASP A 134 -23.95 -0.88 31.01
CA ASP A 134 -25.13 -1.72 31.26
C ASP A 134 -25.81 -2.24 29.98
N GLY A 135 -25.30 -1.85 28.79
CA GLY A 135 -25.82 -2.24 27.48
C GLY A 135 -27.19 -1.68 27.13
N ARG A 136 -27.70 -0.69 27.89
CA ARG A 136 -29.08 -0.14 27.71
C ARG A 136 -29.11 1.04 26.76
N SER A 137 -27.99 1.70 26.51
CA SER A 137 -27.91 2.85 25.61
C SER A 137 -26.72 2.74 24.67
N ILE A 138 -26.81 3.50 23.59
CA ILE A 138 -25.75 3.67 22.60
C ILE A 138 -25.36 5.14 22.50
N SER A 139 -24.08 5.43 22.40
CA SER A 139 -23.53 6.77 22.21
C SER A 139 -22.77 6.87 20.88
N PHE A 140 -23.00 7.95 20.14
CA PHE A 140 -22.44 8.19 18.82
C PHE A 140 -22.32 9.70 18.54
N THR A 141 -21.66 10.06 17.45
CA THR A 141 -21.51 11.46 17.01
C THR A 141 -22.21 11.66 15.66
N VAL A 142 -22.95 12.79 15.54
CA VAL A 142 -23.54 13.24 14.29
C VAL A 142 -23.19 14.71 14.09
N GLU A 143 -22.56 15.05 12.98
CA GLU A 143 -22.14 16.41 12.62
C GLU A 143 -21.41 17.15 13.76
N GLY A 144 -20.48 16.43 14.43
CA GLY A 144 -19.68 16.99 15.53
C GLY A 144 -20.43 17.09 16.88
N ARG A 145 -21.70 16.69 16.96
CA ARG A 145 -22.49 16.68 18.20
C ARG A 145 -22.60 15.25 18.75
N GLY A 146 -22.34 15.06 20.04
CA GLY A 146 -22.55 13.79 20.73
C GLY A 146 -24.03 13.51 20.98
N TRP A 147 -24.44 12.25 20.89
CA TRP A 147 -25.78 11.75 21.14
C TRP A 147 -25.74 10.46 21.94
N THR A 148 -26.72 10.31 22.82
CA THR A 148 -26.99 9.05 23.51
C THR A 148 -28.45 8.69 23.35
N CYS A 149 -28.72 7.47 22.86
CA CYS A 149 -30.06 6.92 22.66
C CYS A 149 -30.22 5.61 23.42
N ASP A 150 -31.44 5.37 23.96
CA ASP A 150 -31.82 4.05 24.49
C ASP A 150 -31.87 3.03 23.37
N VAL A 151 -31.41 1.79 23.62
CA VAL A 151 -31.36 0.72 22.58
C VAL A 151 -32.74 0.29 22.09
N ALA A 152 -33.81 0.47 22.89
CA ALA A 152 -35.18 0.28 22.45
C ALA A 152 -35.75 1.48 21.68
N GLY A 153 -34.99 2.57 21.55
CA GLY A 153 -35.37 3.77 20.84
C GLY A 153 -36.42 4.62 21.55
N SER A 154 -36.56 4.51 22.87
CA SER A 154 -37.52 5.26 23.64
C SER A 154 -37.13 6.72 23.87
N SER A 155 -35.82 7.02 23.85
CA SER A 155 -35.27 8.38 24.05
C SER A 155 -33.96 8.58 23.34
N CYS A 156 -33.71 9.81 22.89
CA CYS A 156 -32.39 10.29 22.42
C CYS A 156 -32.12 11.66 23.02
N ALA A 157 -30.94 11.87 23.56
CA ALA A 157 -30.50 13.15 24.10
C ALA A 157 -29.16 13.57 23.53
N SER A 158 -28.98 14.86 23.26
CA SER A 158 -27.66 15.37 22.88
C SER A 158 -26.76 15.41 24.11
N THR A 159 -25.53 14.99 23.94
CA THR A 159 -24.46 15.04 24.94
C THR A 159 -23.37 15.98 24.45
N LYS A 160 -22.51 16.46 25.36
CA LYS A 160 -21.28 17.13 24.90
C LYS A 160 -20.54 16.15 23.98
N SER A 161 -20.21 16.61 22.78
CA SER A 161 -19.32 15.84 21.91
C SER A 161 -18.07 15.52 22.75
N PRO A 162 -17.61 14.27 22.77
CA PRO A 162 -16.20 14.07 23.07
C PRO A 162 -15.48 14.90 21.99
N GLU A 163 -14.82 15.99 22.38
CA GLU A 163 -13.88 16.64 21.45
C GLU A 163 -13.00 15.50 20.95
N ALA A 164 -13.04 15.25 19.63
CA ALA A 164 -12.32 14.13 19.05
C ALA A 164 -10.86 14.28 19.46
N ALA A 165 -10.34 13.35 20.25
CA ALA A 165 -8.92 13.31 20.65
C ALA A 165 -8.02 13.34 19.39
N SER A 166 -8.53 12.80 18.27
CA SER A 166 -7.88 12.87 16.94
C SER A 166 -7.76 14.30 16.38
N ALA A 167 -8.58 15.25 16.82
CA ALA A 167 -8.43 16.65 16.39
C ALA A 167 -7.28 17.38 17.10
N ARG A 168 -6.75 16.84 18.19
CA ARG A 168 -5.76 17.50 19.03
C ARG A 168 -4.33 17.02 18.86
N LYS A 169 -4.08 16.03 18.01
CA LYS A 169 -2.73 15.47 17.80
C LYS A 169 -2.02 15.13 19.12
N GLU A 170 -2.69 14.39 19.98
CA GLU A 170 -2.22 14.02 21.31
C GLU A 170 -2.38 12.53 21.61
N VAL A 171 -1.51 11.96 22.44
CA VAL A 171 -1.54 10.57 22.88
C VAL A 171 -1.92 10.50 24.34
N VAL A 172 -3.03 9.82 24.63
CA VAL A 172 -3.59 9.68 25.98
C VAL A 172 -2.88 8.58 26.74
N SER A 173 -2.63 8.79 28.05
CA SER A 173 -2.03 7.78 28.92
C SER A 173 -2.95 6.55 29.10
N PRO A 174 -2.40 5.35 29.41
CA PRO A 174 -3.20 4.13 29.63
C PRO A 174 -4.27 4.27 30.73
N ASP A 175 -4.01 5.06 31.77
CA ASP A 175 -4.97 5.35 32.86
C ASP A 175 -6.01 6.42 32.49
N GLY A 176 -5.93 7.02 31.31
CA GLY A 176 -6.89 8.01 30.81
C GLY A 176 -6.82 9.38 31.46
N LYS A 177 -5.78 9.71 32.25
CA LYS A 177 -5.71 10.96 33.01
C LYS A 177 -4.88 12.05 32.36
N LEU A 178 -3.94 11.67 31.52
CA LEU A 178 -2.96 12.58 30.90
C LEU A 178 -3.02 12.46 29.39
N ALA A 179 -2.67 13.54 28.68
CA ALA A 179 -2.45 13.53 27.24
C ALA A 179 -1.15 14.27 26.91
N VAL A 180 -0.36 13.71 25.98
CA VAL A 180 0.93 14.28 25.57
C VAL A 180 0.85 14.72 24.12
N PHE A 181 1.46 15.88 23.82
CA PHE A 181 1.47 16.51 22.51
C PHE A 181 2.77 17.29 22.28
N ILE A 182 3.06 17.61 21.03
CA ILE A 182 4.21 18.42 20.64
C ILE A 182 3.82 19.91 20.60
N ARG A 183 4.68 20.76 21.18
CA ARG A 183 4.61 22.21 21.04
C ARG A 183 6.02 22.80 20.95
N HIS A 184 6.33 23.52 19.88
CA HIS A 184 7.63 24.13 19.62
C HIS A 184 8.79 23.13 19.84
N ASP A 185 8.73 21.99 19.12
CA ASP A 185 9.73 20.92 19.15
C ASP A 185 9.94 20.22 20.51
N ASN A 186 9.09 20.52 21.49
CA ASN A 186 9.13 19.95 22.83
C ASN A 186 7.86 19.17 23.14
N LEU A 187 7.97 18.14 24.00
CA LEU A 187 6.83 17.43 24.53
C LEU A 187 6.20 18.17 25.71
N TRP A 188 4.89 18.22 25.68
CA TRP A 188 4.05 18.80 26.73
C TRP A 188 3.03 17.77 27.19
N VAL A 189 2.67 17.83 28.47
CA VAL A 189 1.61 16.99 29.04
C VAL A 189 0.46 17.87 29.56
N ARG A 190 -0.77 17.43 29.26
CA ARG A 190 -2.00 18.03 29.80
C ARG A 190 -2.70 17.05 30.73
N ASN A 191 -3.12 17.53 31.90
CA ASN A 191 -4.02 16.81 32.77
C ASN A 191 -5.46 16.95 32.24
N LEU A 192 -6.09 15.82 31.90
CA LEU A 192 -7.41 15.82 31.24
C LEU A 192 -8.57 16.27 32.13
N ALA A 193 -8.43 16.15 33.49
CA ALA A 193 -9.44 16.61 34.44
C ALA A 193 -9.36 18.09 34.69
N THR A 194 -8.13 18.65 34.80
CA THR A 194 -7.90 20.06 35.19
C THR A 194 -7.58 20.97 34.03
N ALA A 195 -7.29 20.41 32.87
CA ALA A 195 -6.76 21.08 31.67
C ALA A 195 -5.42 21.83 31.89
N VAL A 196 -4.72 21.57 33.02
CA VAL A 196 -3.41 22.16 33.29
C VAL A 196 -2.36 21.51 32.39
N GLU A 197 -1.55 22.35 31.72
CA GLU A 197 -0.46 21.93 30.84
C GLU A 197 0.89 22.28 31.45
N LYS A 198 1.89 21.41 31.23
CA LYS A 198 3.29 21.66 31.62
C LYS A 198 4.25 21.05 30.59
N PRO A 199 5.43 21.63 30.37
CA PRO A 199 6.45 21.04 29.53
C PRO A 199 7.03 19.79 30.19
N LEU A 200 7.33 18.78 29.39
CA LEU A 200 8.11 17.59 29.75
C LEU A 200 9.56 17.73 29.31
N THR A 201 9.79 18.48 28.23
CA THR A 201 11.13 18.81 27.71
C THR A 201 11.21 20.30 27.43
N THR A 202 12.42 20.88 27.41
CA THR A 202 12.66 22.33 27.21
C THR A 202 13.84 22.66 26.30
N ASP A 203 14.56 21.63 25.81
CA ASP A 203 15.78 21.77 25.00
C ASP A 203 15.56 21.37 23.53
N GLY A 204 14.31 21.03 23.15
CA GLY A 204 13.91 20.81 21.75
C GLY A 204 13.91 22.13 20.97
N VAL A 205 14.51 22.12 19.80
CA VAL A 205 14.55 23.24 18.85
C VAL A 205 14.25 22.74 17.44
N ASN A 206 14.05 23.66 16.50
CA ASN A 206 13.84 23.29 15.10
C ASN A 206 14.96 22.37 14.59
N ASP A 207 14.59 21.32 13.87
CA ASP A 207 15.46 20.25 13.38
C ASP A 207 16.15 19.41 14.48
N PHE A 208 15.75 19.60 15.75
CA PHE A 208 16.20 18.78 16.88
C PHE A 208 15.09 18.65 17.93
N GLY A 209 13.95 18.12 17.50
CA GLY A 209 12.72 18.06 18.29
C GLY A 209 12.47 16.69 18.93
N TYR A 210 11.57 16.68 19.92
CA TYR A 210 11.15 15.46 20.58
C TYR A 210 9.89 14.85 19.92
N ALA A 211 9.91 13.53 19.73
CA ALA A 211 8.78 12.76 19.21
C ALA A 211 8.27 13.22 17.83
N THR A 212 9.07 13.97 17.09
CA THR A 212 8.68 14.51 15.78
C THR A 212 8.66 13.42 14.71
N ASP A 213 7.73 13.53 13.76
CA ASP A 213 7.57 12.62 12.64
C ASP A 213 7.53 13.43 11.34
N ASN A 214 8.69 13.96 10.96
CA ASN A 214 8.84 14.92 9.88
C ASN A 214 10.15 14.74 9.09
N ALA A 215 10.59 13.49 8.89
CA ALA A 215 11.73 13.12 8.05
C ALA A 215 11.27 12.57 6.71
N GLY A 216 12.03 12.81 5.65
CA GLY A 216 11.76 12.30 4.31
C GLY A 216 10.39 12.73 3.80
N TRP A 217 9.61 11.80 3.33
CA TRP A 217 8.24 12.03 2.85
C TRP A 217 7.20 12.19 3.95
N THR A 218 7.53 11.82 5.19
CA THR A 218 6.63 11.92 6.33
C THR A 218 6.59 13.36 6.85
N LYS A 219 5.40 13.87 7.07
CA LYS A 219 5.15 15.16 7.69
C LYS A 219 3.92 15.07 8.57
N SER A 220 4.15 14.89 9.87
CA SER A 220 3.08 14.76 10.86
C SER A 220 3.44 15.51 12.14
N ASP A 221 2.43 16.16 12.75
CA ASP A 221 2.56 16.75 14.09
C ASP A 221 2.06 15.78 15.18
N ASN A 222 1.72 14.54 14.84
CA ASN A 222 1.38 13.52 15.82
C ASN A 222 2.66 13.07 16.52
N PRO A 223 2.71 13.07 17.86
CA PRO A 223 3.89 12.63 18.56
C PRO A 223 4.09 11.12 18.44
N VAL A 224 5.31 10.69 18.13
CA VAL A 224 5.73 9.28 18.11
C VAL A 224 6.24 8.92 19.49
N LEU A 225 5.47 8.18 20.26
CA LEU A 225 5.81 7.80 21.62
C LEU A 225 5.05 6.54 22.07
N LEU A 226 5.57 5.91 23.12
CA LEU A 226 4.91 4.79 23.80
C LEU A 226 4.87 5.06 25.32
N TRP A 227 3.66 5.09 25.87
CA TRP A 227 3.46 5.17 27.33
C TRP A 227 3.87 3.87 28.02
N SER A 228 4.50 3.98 29.19
CA SER A 228 4.67 2.83 30.06
C SER A 228 3.30 2.35 30.57
N PRO A 229 3.12 1.03 30.83
CA PRO A 229 1.86 0.49 31.33
C PRO A 229 1.32 1.13 32.60
N ASP A 230 2.22 1.60 33.48
CA ASP A 230 1.89 2.30 34.74
C ASP A 230 1.58 3.80 34.56
N SER A 231 1.64 4.32 33.32
CA SER A 231 1.41 5.74 32.98
C SER A 231 2.39 6.72 33.66
N THR A 232 3.56 6.28 34.10
CA THR A 232 4.54 7.12 34.81
C THR A 232 5.71 7.55 33.91
N LYS A 233 5.91 6.88 32.77
CA LYS A 233 7.03 7.12 31.84
C LYS A 233 6.56 7.13 30.40
N ILE A 234 7.35 7.75 29.55
CA ILE A 234 7.15 7.80 28.10
C ILE A 234 8.45 7.40 27.42
N ALA A 235 8.43 6.38 26.60
CA ALA A 235 9.50 6.09 25.64
C ALA A 235 9.27 6.91 24.37
N THR A 236 10.31 7.60 23.91
CA THR A 236 10.30 8.39 22.67
C THR A 236 11.74 8.65 22.22
N PHE A 237 11.93 9.61 21.33
CA PHE A 237 13.26 10.02 20.86
C PHE A 237 13.36 11.54 20.70
N GLN A 238 14.59 12.04 20.62
CA GLN A 238 14.91 13.34 20.06
C GLN A 238 15.47 13.12 18.66
N GLN A 239 14.81 13.70 17.66
CA GLN A 239 15.17 13.55 16.24
C GLN A 239 16.19 14.64 15.87
N ASP A 240 17.32 14.23 15.29
CA ASP A 240 18.35 15.15 14.80
C ASP A 240 18.36 15.19 13.28
N GLN A 241 17.97 16.34 12.74
CA GLN A 241 17.96 16.64 11.31
C GLN A 241 18.90 17.81 10.96
N ARG A 242 19.70 18.27 11.90
CA ARG A 242 20.63 19.37 11.69
C ARG A 242 21.69 18.95 10.67
N GLY A 243 21.84 19.74 9.60
CA GLY A 243 22.75 19.42 8.50
C GLY A 243 22.20 18.43 7.45
N VAL A 244 21.01 17.85 7.64
CA VAL A 244 20.33 17.06 6.61
C VAL A 244 19.91 17.97 5.45
N GLY A 245 20.05 17.49 4.22
CA GLY A 245 19.64 18.19 2.99
C GLY A 245 18.15 18.53 2.96
N GLU A 246 17.78 19.52 2.16
CA GLU A 246 16.40 19.98 2.04
C GLU A 246 15.81 19.68 0.67
N MET A 247 14.53 19.35 0.67
CA MET A 247 13.69 19.26 -0.51
C MET A 247 12.86 20.54 -0.66
N TYR A 248 12.63 20.97 -1.91
CA TYR A 248 11.92 22.19 -2.23
C TYR A 248 10.78 21.95 -3.19
N LEU A 249 9.59 22.43 -2.82
CA LEU A 249 8.42 22.49 -3.72
C LEU A 249 7.87 23.91 -3.72
N VAL A 250 7.29 24.31 -4.86
CA VAL A 250 6.72 25.65 -5.05
C VAL A 250 5.26 25.50 -5.48
N ASP A 251 4.34 26.08 -4.71
CA ASP A 251 2.92 26.07 -5.07
C ASP A 251 2.63 26.93 -6.32
N THR A 252 1.60 26.55 -7.03
CA THR A 252 1.11 27.30 -8.19
C THR A 252 -0.06 28.19 -7.78
N LYS A 253 0.12 29.53 -7.84
CA LYS A 253 -0.94 30.51 -7.54
C LYS A 253 -0.70 31.84 -8.26
N VAL A 254 -1.72 32.68 -8.28
CA VAL A 254 -1.59 34.09 -8.75
C VAL A 254 -0.79 34.88 -7.69
N GLY A 255 0.15 35.70 -8.13
CA GLY A 255 1.05 36.49 -7.28
C GLY A 255 2.35 35.71 -6.95
N HIS A 256 2.96 36.04 -5.81
CA HIS A 256 4.21 35.37 -5.39
C HIS A 256 3.91 33.94 -4.92
N PRO A 257 4.58 32.90 -5.48
CA PRO A 257 4.40 31.52 -5.03
C PRO A 257 4.99 31.31 -3.63
N THR A 258 4.52 30.28 -2.92
CA THR A 258 5.08 29.89 -1.63
C THR A 258 6.09 28.78 -1.84
N LEU A 259 7.28 28.93 -1.25
CA LEU A 259 8.27 27.88 -1.16
C LEU A 259 7.93 26.98 0.04
N HIS A 260 7.89 25.68 -0.21
CA HIS A 260 7.81 24.63 0.81
C HIS A 260 9.17 23.95 0.87
N ALA A 261 9.83 24.02 2.01
CA ALA A 261 11.13 23.40 2.28
C ALA A 261 11.01 22.47 3.49
N TRP A 262 11.64 21.30 3.42
CA TRP A 262 11.71 20.38 4.58
C TRP A 262 12.92 19.45 4.43
N LYS A 263 13.31 18.82 5.54
CA LYS A 263 14.43 17.87 5.56
C LYS A 263 14.09 16.59 4.82
N TYR A 264 14.94 16.22 3.88
CA TYR A 264 14.75 15.05 3.02
C TYR A 264 16.12 14.44 2.68
N PRO A 265 16.57 13.44 3.46
CA PRO A 265 17.85 12.80 3.21
C PRO A 265 17.81 11.97 1.91
N LEU A 266 18.92 11.96 1.19
CA LEU A 266 19.09 11.25 -0.06
C LEU A 266 20.15 10.16 0.06
N PRO A 267 20.09 9.09 -0.77
CA PRO A 267 21.13 8.08 -0.82
C PRO A 267 22.52 8.68 -1.05
N GLY A 268 23.47 8.26 -0.21
CA GLY A 268 24.84 8.75 -0.26
C GLY A 268 25.10 10.09 0.45
N ASP A 269 24.11 10.70 1.08
CA ASP A 269 24.32 11.85 1.98
C ASP A 269 25.17 11.42 3.18
N GLU A 270 26.15 12.25 3.56
CA GLU A 270 26.97 12.01 4.76
C GLU A 270 26.16 12.17 6.03
N THR A 271 25.20 13.11 6.03
CA THR A 271 24.32 13.39 7.16
C THR A 271 22.90 13.01 6.81
N VAL A 272 22.39 12.00 7.51
CA VAL A 272 20.98 11.57 7.44
C VAL A 272 20.29 11.86 8.77
N THR A 273 18.97 11.79 8.78
CA THR A 273 18.17 11.94 9.99
C THR A 273 18.50 10.83 10.99
N THR A 274 18.76 11.19 12.25
CA THR A 274 19.00 10.22 13.32
C THR A 274 18.08 10.45 14.52
N ILE A 275 17.88 9.42 15.33
CA ILE A 275 17.11 9.50 16.58
C ILE A 275 17.95 9.10 17.78
N GLN A 276 17.97 9.98 18.80
CA GLN A 276 18.47 9.66 20.14
C GLN A 276 17.30 9.15 20.98
N ARG A 277 17.24 7.87 21.27
CA ARG A 277 16.18 7.29 22.09
C ARG A 277 16.24 7.79 23.52
N VAL A 278 15.07 8.14 24.08
CA VAL A 278 14.95 8.69 25.43
C VAL A 278 13.75 8.07 26.16
N VAL A 279 13.84 8.08 27.50
CA VAL A 279 12.71 7.84 28.41
C VAL A 279 12.46 9.09 29.23
N ILE A 280 11.23 9.57 29.25
CA ILE A 280 10.80 10.75 30.01
C ILE A 280 9.99 10.29 31.21
N HIS A 281 10.43 10.68 32.44
CA HIS A 281 9.73 10.45 33.69
C HIS A 281 8.78 11.63 34.00
N LEU A 282 7.60 11.34 34.53
CA LEU A 282 6.57 12.36 34.77
C LEU A 282 6.49 12.84 36.21
N ASP A 283 7.03 12.08 37.18
CA ASP A 283 7.04 12.36 38.62
C ASP A 283 7.95 13.53 39.04
N GLY A 284 8.77 14.01 38.16
CA GLY A 284 9.61 15.18 38.15
C GLY A 284 10.28 15.20 36.76
N PRO A 285 9.79 16.02 35.82
CA PRO A 285 10.17 15.89 34.42
C PRO A 285 11.67 15.71 34.24
N ARG A 286 12.08 14.50 33.87
CA ARG A 286 13.48 14.10 33.68
C ARG A 286 13.63 13.28 32.44
N VAL A 287 14.48 13.70 31.53
CA VAL A 287 14.82 13.00 30.30
C VAL A 287 16.03 12.08 30.54
N VAL A 288 15.84 10.79 30.38
CA VAL A 288 16.90 9.79 30.44
C VAL A 288 17.25 9.38 29.01
N ARG A 289 18.43 9.77 28.57
CA ARG A 289 18.97 9.37 27.26
C ARG A 289 19.51 7.96 27.33
N LEU A 290 19.12 7.09 26.40
CA LEU A 290 19.67 5.75 26.30
C LEU A 290 21.14 5.84 25.89
N LYS A 291 22.01 5.05 26.54
CA LYS A 291 23.47 5.06 26.37
C LYS A 291 23.90 4.24 25.14
N ILE A 292 23.40 4.62 23.98
CA ILE A 292 23.74 4.07 22.67
C ILE A 292 24.02 5.21 21.70
N ALA A 293 24.68 4.92 20.58
CA ALA A 293 24.75 5.85 19.45
C ALA A 293 23.34 6.10 18.90
N PRO A 294 23.05 7.30 18.36
CA PRO A 294 21.77 7.55 17.71
C PRO A 294 21.52 6.56 16.57
N ASP A 295 20.30 6.06 16.49
CA ASP A 295 19.84 5.22 15.38
C ASP A 295 19.46 6.11 14.19
N GLN A 296 19.57 5.56 12.97
CA GLN A 296 18.99 6.20 11.80
C GLN A 296 17.46 6.25 11.94
N HIS A 297 16.85 7.38 11.56
CA HIS A 297 15.40 7.45 11.45
C HIS A 297 14.95 6.57 10.29
N ARG A 298 13.91 5.76 10.50
CA ARG A 298 13.41 4.76 9.53
C ARG A 298 11.97 5.10 9.14
N GLY A 299 11.65 4.81 7.89
CA GLY A 299 10.31 5.00 7.36
C GLY A 299 9.36 3.85 7.71
N THR A 300 8.07 4.13 7.65
CA THR A 300 6.99 3.19 8.02
C THR A 300 6.83 1.99 7.10
N ILE A 301 7.46 1.97 5.94
CA ILE A 301 7.39 0.83 5.00
C ILE A 301 8.71 0.08 4.85
N THR A 302 9.80 0.62 5.36
CA THR A 302 11.11 -0.02 5.26
C THR A 302 11.49 -0.75 6.53
N ASP A 303 11.32 -0.10 7.67
CA ASP A 303 11.54 -0.64 9.00
C ASP A 303 10.59 0.02 10.00
N ASP A 304 10.34 -0.65 11.12
CA ASP A 304 9.24 -0.28 11.99
C ASP A 304 9.66 0.65 13.13
N ILE A 305 9.76 1.95 12.88
CA ILE A 305 9.75 2.92 13.98
C ILE A 305 8.33 3.15 14.46
N LYS A 306 7.41 3.37 13.52
CA LYS A 306 5.99 3.40 13.83
C LYS A 306 5.23 2.67 12.74
N GLY A 307 4.23 1.90 13.14
CA GLY A 307 3.31 1.28 12.21
C GLY A 307 2.47 2.31 11.44
N ARG A 308 1.67 1.85 10.51
CA ARG A 308 0.68 2.69 9.81
C ARG A 308 -0.38 3.29 10.74
N SER A 309 -0.43 2.83 12.00
CA SER A 309 -1.08 3.51 13.11
C SER A 309 -0.19 4.64 13.64
N THR A 310 -0.59 5.30 14.72
CA THR A 310 0.22 6.31 15.42
C THR A 310 1.09 5.71 16.52
N GLU A 311 1.16 4.38 16.63
CA GLU A 311 1.92 3.66 17.64
C GLU A 311 3.36 3.45 17.19
N TRP A 312 4.26 3.44 18.16
CA TRP A 312 5.68 3.15 17.94
C TRP A 312 5.92 1.64 18.04
N ASP A 313 6.10 0.97 16.91
CA ASP A 313 6.02 -0.49 16.82
C ASP A 313 7.35 -1.22 17.12
N ASP A 314 8.50 -0.57 17.02
CA ASP A 314 9.80 -1.19 17.29
C ASP A 314 10.27 -1.06 18.75
N VAL A 315 9.33 -0.83 19.67
CA VAL A 315 9.57 -0.64 21.11
C VAL A 315 8.50 -1.35 21.91
N GLU A 316 8.89 -2.10 22.94
CA GLU A 316 7.96 -2.74 23.90
C GLU A 316 8.38 -2.51 25.36
N TRP A 317 7.42 -2.12 26.19
CA TRP A 317 7.59 -2.07 27.63
C TRP A 317 7.38 -3.45 28.28
N SER A 318 8.15 -3.77 29.32
CA SER A 318 7.74 -4.82 30.25
C SER A 318 6.45 -4.42 30.97
N ALA A 319 5.60 -5.37 31.34
CA ALA A 319 4.33 -5.12 32.03
C ALA A 319 4.51 -4.39 33.37
N ASP A 320 5.66 -4.52 34.03
CA ASP A 320 6.02 -3.83 35.25
C ASP A 320 6.68 -2.46 35.02
N SER A 321 6.79 -1.99 33.75
CA SER A 321 7.39 -0.71 33.35
C SER A 321 8.87 -0.53 33.76
N ARG A 322 9.60 -1.62 34.03
CA ARG A 322 11.00 -1.60 34.48
C ARG A 322 12.02 -1.80 33.35
N HIS A 323 11.59 -2.30 32.22
CA HIS A 323 12.45 -2.58 31.07
C HIS A 323 11.79 -2.09 29.81
N LEU A 324 12.61 -1.62 28.87
CA LEU A 324 12.20 -1.20 27.54
C LEU A 324 13.00 -2.00 26.51
N ALA A 325 12.32 -2.83 25.74
CA ALA A 325 12.92 -3.55 24.60
C ALA A 325 12.74 -2.74 23.31
N PHE A 326 13.72 -2.83 22.42
CA PHE A 326 13.66 -2.18 21.11
C PHE A 326 14.63 -2.82 20.12
N VAL A 327 14.46 -2.47 18.85
CA VAL A 327 15.30 -2.92 17.74
C VAL A 327 16.05 -1.71 17.16
N SER A 328 17.30 -1.91 16.79
CA SER A 328 18.11 -0.95 16.03
C SER A 328 18.57 -1.60 14.73
N THR A 329 18.40 -0.88 13.62
CA THR A 329 18.79 -1.33 12.27
C THR A 329 19.93 -0.45 11.75
N SER A 330 20.92 -1.05 11.10
CA SER A 330 21.99 -0.32 10.43
C SER A 330 21.47 0.42 9.19
N ARG A 331 22.19 1.45 8.73
CA ARG A 331 21.81 2.23 7.55
C ARG A 331 21.73 1.39 6.26
N ASP A 332 22.55 0.37 6.13
CA ASP A 332 22.52 -0.56 5.00
C ASP A 332 21.41 -1.62 5.10
N HIS A 333 20.63 -1.61 6.19
CA HIS A 333 19.58 -2.56 6.52
C HIS A 333 20.06 -4.03 6.58
N GLU A 334 21.34 -4.25 6.71
CA GLU A 334 21.95 -5.60 6.77
C GLU A 334 22.15 -6.13 8.19
N HIS A 335 22.00 -5.26 9.21
CA HIS A 335 22.26 -5.59 10.62
C HIS A 335 21.16 -5.09 11.54
N GLU A 336 20.47 -6.02 12.17
CA GLU A 336 19.45 -5.79 13.19
C GLU A 336 19.98 -6.18 14.58
N GLN A 337 19.69 -5.34 15.62
CA GLN A 337 20.11 -5.57 16.98
C GLN A 337 18.92 -5.49 17.92
N PHE A 338 18.65 -6.59 18.65
CA PHE A 338 17.64 -6.59 19.70
C PHE A 338 18.27 -6.17 21.02
N ARG A 339 17.67 -5.14 21.65
CA ARG A 339 18.24 -4.42 22.82
C ARG A 339 17.22 -4.29 23.94
N VAL A 340 17.72 -4.23 25.20
CA VAL A 340 16.89 -3.98 26.38
C VAL A 340 17.53 -2.88 27.22
N ALA A 341 16.75 -1.82 27.48
CA ALA A 341 17.18 -0.67 28.27
C ALA A 341 16.61 -0.70 29.69
N ASN A 342 17.40 -0.16 30.64
CA ASN A 342 16.90 0.27 31.92
C ASN A 342 16.39 1.71 31.79
N PRO A 343 15.08 1.96 31.94
CA PRO A 343 14.49 3.30 31.71
C PRO A 343 14.89 4.34 32.77
N ASP A 344 15.40 3.92 33.91
CA ASP A 344 15.79 4.82 35.02
C ASP A 344 17.24 5.32 34.93
N THR A 345 18.12 4.49 34.35
CA THR A 345 19.56 4.80 34.21
C THR A 345 20.02 5.09 32.80
N GLY A 346 19.23 4.67 31.80
CA GLY A 346 19.59 4.73 30.39
C GLY A 346 20.58 3.66 29.94
N ASP A 347 20.98 2.74 30.82
CA ASP A 347 21.86 1.62 30.46
C ASP A 347 21.15 0.70 29.46
N VAL A 348 21.87 0.30 28.41
CA VAL A 348 21.35 -0.59 27.37
C VAL A 348 22.20 -1.85 27.29
N ARG A 349 21.54 -2.97 27.19
CA ARG A 349 22.17 -4.27 26.97
C ARG A 349 21.82 -4.76 25.57
N ASP A 350 22.83 -5.00 24.74
CA ASP A 350 22.69 -5.75 23.50
C ASP A 350 22.44 -7.20 23.83
N LEU A 351 21.35 -7.76 23.33
CA LEU A 351 20.96 -9.13 23.66
C LEU A 351 21.44 -10.12 22.60
N PHE A 352 21.09 -9.88 21.36
CA PHE A 352 21.59 -10.58 20.18
C PHE A 352 21.50 -9.68 18.95
N ASP A 353 22.18 -10.10 17.90
CA ASP A 353 22.16 -9.44 16.59
C ASP A 353 21.97 -10.47 15.46
N GLU A 354 21.46 -9.99 14.35
CA GLU A 354 21.33 -10.75 13.11
C GLU A 354 21.90 -9.94 11.95
N LYS A 355 22.74 -10.59 11.12
CA LYS A 355 23.30 -10.01 9.91
C LYS A 355 22.82 -10.79 8.70
N VAL A 356 22.46 -10.05 7.66
CA VAL A 356 21.98 -10.61 6.38
C VAL A 356 22.82 -10.06 5.23
N ALA A 357 22.75 -10.73 4.08
CA ALA A 357 23.59 -10.38 2.94
C ALA A 357 22.98 -9.30 2.03
N THR A 358 21.72 -8.98 2.23
CA THR A 358 20.97 -8.03 1.39
C THR A 358 20.28 -6.97 2.26
N TYR A 359 19.14 -7.29 2.81
CA TYR A 359 18.40 -6.45 3.76
C TYR A 359 17.60 -7.33 4.72
N PHE A 360 17.40 -6.86 5.91
CA PHE A 360 16.53 -7.50 6.89
C PHE A 360 15.05 -7.19 6.58
N GLU A 361 14.19 -8.22 6.59
CA GLU A 361 12.75 -8.02 6.44
C GLU A 361 12.05 -8.10 7.80
N SER A 362 11.68 -6.95 8.34
CA SER A 362 11.07 -6.82 9.67
C SER A 362 9.58 -7.11 9.71
N GLY A 363 8.90 -7.13 8.54
CA GLY A 363 7.47 -7.44 8.45
C GLY A 363 6.60 -6.41 7.76
N MET A 364 7.19 -5.48 7.01
CA MET A 364 6.48 -4.53 6.15
C MET A 364 5.42 -3.67 6.88
N GLY A 365 5.84 -2.97 7.92
CA GLY A 365 5.01 -2.09 8.72
C GLY A 365 4.25 -2.81 9.85
N THR A 366 4.78 -3.95 10.31
CA THR A 366 4.27 -4.69 11.48
C THR A 366 5.44 -5.33 12.21
N ALA A 367 5.72 -4.92 13.44
CA ALA A 367 6.75 -5.55 14.26
C ALA A 367 6.36 -7.01 14.57
N ASN A 368 7.23 -7.93 14.21
CA ASN A 368 7.01 -9.37 14.36
C ASN A 368 7.89 -10.02 15.44
N TRP A 369 8.49 -9.23 16.31
CA TRP A 369 9.13 -9.69 17.52
C TRP A 369 8.23 -9.43 18.74
N ARG A 370 8.44 -10.15 19.83
CA ARG A 370 7.71 -9.97 21.11
C ARG A 370 8.66 -10.13 22.27
N PHE A 371 8.61 -9.18 23.19
CA PHE A 371 9.35 -9.14 24.42
C PHE A 371 8.56 -9.80 25.54
N LEU A 372 9.03 -10.93 26.06
CA LEU A 372 8.31 -11.77 27.01
C LEU A 372 9.12 -11.93 28.32
N PRO A 373 9.29 -10.85 29.11
CA PRO A 373 10.13 -10.90 30.31
C PRO A 373 9.60 -11.83 31.40
N ALA A 374 8.29 -12.06 31.45
CA ALA A 374 7.68 -12.96 32.45
C ALA A 374 8.14 -14.44 32.29
N THR A 375 8.45 -14.83 31.06
CA THR A 375 8.95 -16.18 30.73
C THR A 375 10.44 -16.18 30.37
N ASN A 376 11.13 -15.04 30.50
CA ASN A 376 12.53 -14.83 30.12
C ASN A 376 12.81 -15.17 28.63
N GLU A 377 11.96 -14.70 27.72
CA GLU A 377 12.01 -15.07 26.30
C GLU A 377 11.80 -13.90 25.36
N VAL A 378 12.27 -14.06 24.11
CA VAL A 378 11.97 -13.19 22.97
C VAL A 378 11.54 -14.05 21.81
N VAL A 379 10.40 -13.72 21.19
CA VAL A 379 10.02 -14.25 19.88
C VAL A 379 10.63 -13.34 18.82
N TRP A 380 11.32 -13.91 17.85
CA TRP A 380 12.02 -13.19 16.79
C TRP A 380 11.64 -13.72 15.41
N LEU A 381 11.40 -12.82 14.43
CA LEU A 381 11.21 -13.18 13.03
C LEU A 381 12.55 -13.11 12.29
N SER A 382 12.83 -14.10 11.45
CA SER A 382 14.05 -14.14 10.63
C SER A 382 13.84 -14.94 9.36
N GLU A 383 14.45 -14.49 8.24
CA GLU A 383 14.46 -15.18 6.95
C GLU A 383 15.74 -16.04 6.74
N ARG A 384 16.50 -16.33 7.80
CA ARG A 384 17.80 -17.07 7.72
C ARG A 384 17.71 -18.43 7.04
N ASP A 385 16.54 -19.04 7.00
CA ASP A 385 16.26 -20.32 6.35
C ASP A 385 15.59 -20.14 4.97
N ASN A 386 15.79 -18.99 4.32
CA ASN A 386 15.17 -18.61 3.05
C ASN A 386 13.65 -18.37 3.12
N TRP A 387 13.06 -18.48 4.32
CA TRP A 387 11.63 -18.22 4.60
C TRP A 387 11.52 -17.49 5.92
N ALA A 388 10.58 -16.55 6.03
CA ALA A 388 10.32 -15.85 7.28
C ALA A 388 9.74 -16.80 8.33
N GLN A 389 10.54 -17.13 9.33
CA GLN A 389 10.20 -18.08 10.41
C GLN A 389 10.35 -17.41 11.77
N LEU A 390 9.67 -17.98 12.76
CA LEU A 390 9.77 -17.55 14.16
C LEU A 390 10.82 -18.38 14.91
N TYR A 391 11.58 -17.67 15.73
CA TYR A 391 12.63 -18.21 16.59
C TYR A 391 12.41 -17.76 18.03
N LEU A 392 12.75 -18.60 18.98
CA LEU A 392 12.65 -18.29 20.42
C LEU A 392 14.05 -18.12 21.01
N TYR A 393 14.31 -16.96 21.62
CA TYR A 393 15.57 -16.65 22.27
C TYR A 393 15.39 -16.57 23.79
N ASP A 394 16.44 -16.87 24.53
CA ASP A 394 16.52 -16.65 25.96
C ASP A 394 16.87 -15.18 26.24
N LEU A 395 16.04 -14.48 26.99
CA LEU A 395 16.17 -13.06 27.27
C LEU A 395 17.38 -12.73 28.16
N GLN A 396 17.80 -13.65 29.04
CA GLN A 396 18.93 -13.42 29.94
C GLN A 396 20.27 -13.56 29.23
N THR A 397 20.40 -14.59 28.37
CA THR A 397 21.68 -14.95 27.74
C THR A 397 21.81 -14.51 26.29
N GLY A 398 20.72 -14.13 25.61
CA GLY A 398 20.66 -13.83 24.19
C GLY A 398 20.84 -15.05 23.28
N ARG A 399 20.79 -16.28 23.85
CA ARG A 399 21.00 -17.51 23.07
C ARG A 399 19.69 -17.98 22.45
N LEU A 400 19.79 -18.48 21.22
CA LEU A 400 18.70 -19.18 20.56
C LEU A 400 18.31 -20.43 21.37
N LYS A 401 17.02 -20.55 21.72
CA LYS A 401 16.45 -21.72 22.40
C LYS A 401 16.02 -22.76 21.36
N ASN A 402 15.18 -22.36 20.42
CA ASN A 402 14.72 -23.23 19.33
C ASN A 402 14.07 -22.41 18.21
N GLN A 403 13.96 -23.01 17.04
CA GLN A 403 13.09 -22.55 15.98
C GLN A 403 11.64 -22.95 16.30
N VAL A 404 10.69 -22.02 16.08
CA VAL A 404 9.26 -22.20 16.40
C VAL A 404 8.47 -22.61 15.17
N THR A 405 8.74 -22.00 14.02
CA THR A 405 8.11 -22.38 12.75
C THR A 405 9.16 -22.85 11.76
N THR A 406 8.81 -23.81 10.90
CA THR A 406 9.73 -24.43 9.94
C THR A 406 9.03 -24.72 8.61
N GLY A 407 9.82 -25.04 7.58
CA GLY A 407 9.33 -25.44 6.27
C GLY A 407 9.10 -24.28 5.30
N GLU A 408 8.57 -24.58 4.12
CA GLU A 408 8.25 -23.60 3.11
C GLU A 408 7.10 -22.69 3.55
N GLY A 409 7.15 -21.42 3.14
CA GLY A 409 6.17 -20.40 3.44
C GLY A 409 6.57 -19.49 4.61
N ASN A 410 6.01 -18.29 4.61
CA ASN A 410 6.37 -17.20 5.51
C ASN A 410 5.39 -17.04 6.66
N VAL A 411 5.89 -16.63 7.80
CA VAL A 411 5.12 -15.88 8.80
C VAL A 411 5.13 -14.41 8.37
N THR A 412 3.96 -13.82 8.20
CA THR A 412 3.82 -12.40 7.80
C THR A 412 3.37 -11.51 8.95
N GLN A 413 2.77 -12.08 9.99
CA GLN A 413 2.31 -11.32 11.16
C GLN A 413 2.18 -12.23 12.39
N VAL A 414 2.78 -11.85 13.52
CA VAL A 414 2.48 -12.40 14.83
C VAL A 414 1.25 -11.70 15.40
N VAL A 415 0.11 -12.40 15.39
CA VAL A 415 -1.19 -11.82 15.79
C VAL A 415 -1.36 -11.79 17.30
N ARG A 416 -0.92 -12.85 17.99
CA ARG A 416 -1.06 -12.99 19.44
C ARG A 416 -0.04 -13.98 19.99
N VAL A 417 0.49 -13.67 21.17
CA VAL A 417 1.26 -14.60 22.00
C VAL A 417 0.46 -14.86 23.28
N ASP A 418 0.21 -16.12 23.58
CA ASP A 418 -0.38 -16.58 24.85
C ASP A 418 0.72 -17.24 25.68
N GLU A 419 1.34 -16.46 26.56
CA GLU A 419 2.43 -16.95 27.43
C GLU A 419 1.97 -18.04 28.41
N LYS A 420 0.72 -17.96 28.88
CA LYS A 420 0.17 -18.94 29.85
C LYS A 420 -0.03 -20.31 29.23
N GLN A 421 -0.56 -20.35 28.00
CA GLN A 421 -0.77 -21.58 27.26
C GLN A 421 0.44 -21.98 26.42
N ARG A 422 1.46 -21.12 26.33
CA ARG A 422 2.66 -21.31 25.50
C ARG A 422 2.32 -21.49 24.03
N LEU A 423 1.45 -20.61 23.50
CA LEU A 423 0.96 -20.63 22.12
C LEU A 423 1.22 -19.32 21.40
N ILE A 424 1.60 -19.41 20.12
CA ILE A 424 1.73 -18.27 19.20
C ILE A 424 0.69 -18.43 18.10
N TYR A 425 -0.09 -17.37 17.85
CA TYR A 425 -1.01 -17.25 16.72
C TYR A 425 -0.38 -16.32 15.69
N PHE A 426 -0.32 -16.75 14.44
CA PHE A 426 0.32 -15.99 13.38
C PHE A 426 -0.41 -16.12 12.04
N ILE A 427 -0.26 -15.11 11.18
CA ILE A 427 -0.64 -15.19 9.78
C ILE A 427 0.53 -15.77 9.01
N GLY A 428 0.26 -16.80 8.21
CA GLY A 428 1.23 -17.39 7.31
C GLY A 428 0.73 -17.42 5.88
N VAL A 429 1.67 -17.37 4.92
CA VAL A 429 1.44 -17.48 3.48
C VAL A 429 2.36 -18.55 2.87
N GLY A 430 1.97 -19.15 1.75
CA GLY A 430 2.79 -20.13 1.02
C GLY A 430 2.96 -21.50 1.71
N ARG A 431 2.26 -21.76 2.81
CA ARG A 431 2.40 -22.99 3.60
C ARG A 431 1.48 -24.13 3.12
N GLU A 432 0.40 -23.81 2.42
CA GLU A 432 -0.59 -24.77 1.94
C GLU A 432 -0.29 -25.15 0.48
N LYS A 433 0.22 -26.36 0.25
CA LYS A 433 0.60 -26.85 -1.09
C LYS A 433 -0.61 -26.91 -2.03
N GLY A 434 -0.40 -26.46 -3.27
CA GLY A 434 -1.41 -26.46 -4.32
C GLY A 434 -2.40 -25.31 -4.27
N ARG A 435 -2.28 -24.39 -3.31
CA ARG A 435 -3.04 -23.14 -3.24
C ARG A 435 -2.23 -21.97 -3.80
N ASP A 436 -2.88 -20.83 -4.03
CA ASP A 436 -2.16 -19.57 -4.30
C ASP A 436 -1.26 -19.26 -3.10
N PRO A 437 0.07 -19.13 -3.27
CA PRO A 437 1.00 -18.96 -2.16
C PRO A 437 0.87 -17.62 -1.44
N TYR A 438 0.06 -16.70 -1.96
CA TYR A 438 -0.23 -15.41 -1.34
C TYR A 438 -1.50 -15.43 -0.48
N PHE A 439 -2.23 -16.55 -0.41
CA PHE A 439 -3.36 -16.67 0.51
C PHE A 439 -2.89 -16.67 1.95
N ARG A 440 -3.41 -15.72 2.73
CA ARG A 440 -3.16 -15.59 4.15
C ARG A 440 -4.00 -16.60 4.91
N HIS A 441 -3.38 -17.26 5.86
CA HIS A 441 -4.06 -18.20 6.75
C HIS A 441 -3.65 -17.94 8.20
N LEU A 442 -4.58 -18.13 9.14
CA LEU A 442 -4.28 -18.11 10.57
C LEU A 442 -3.80 -19.48 11.01
N TYR A 443 -2.67 -19.49 11.70
CA TYR A 443 -2.07 -20.66 12.32
C TYR A 443 -1.90 -20.47 13.82
N ARG A 444 -1.75 -21.59 14.52
CA ARG A 444 -1.35 -21.65 15.93
C ARG A 444 -0.23 -22.66 16.09
N VAL A 445 0.78 -22.36 16.90
CA VAL A 445 1.93 -23.25 17.20
C VAL A 445 2.35 -23.11 18.65
N GLY A 446 2.89 -24.17 19.24
CA GLY A 446 3.55 -24.11 20.54
C GLY A 446 4.90 -23.40 20.49
N PHE A 447 5.34 -22.80 21.58
CA PHE A 447 6.67 -22.17 21.69
C PHE A 447 7.82 -23.16 21.38
N ASP A 448 7.60 -24.45 21.61
CA ASP A 448 8.53 -25.55 21.30
C ASP A 448 8.49 -26.00 19.84
N GLY A 449 7.74 -25.30 18.98
CA GLY A 449 7.55 -25.63 17.58
C GLY A 449 6.60 -26.80 17.30
N LYS A 450 5.98 -27.38 18.33
CA LYS A 450 5.03 -28.49 18.19
C LYS A 450 3.59 -28.01 18.05
N ASN A 451 2.73 -28.95 17.61
CA ASN A 451 1.28 -28.75 17.50
C ASN A 451 0.92 -27.57 16.58
N LEU A 452 1.67 -27.39 15.48
CA LEU A 452 1.27 -26.47 14.43
C LEU A 452 -0.10 -26.87 13.88
N ALA A 453 -1.04 -25.93 13.91
CA ALA A 453 -2.42 -26.14 13.44
C ALA A 453 -2.87 -25.00 12.53
N LEU A 454 -3.44 -25.36 11.37
CA LEU A 454 -4.16 -24.44 10.48
C LEU A 454 -5.55 -24.18 11.05
N LEU A 455 -5.89 -22.93 11.35
CA LEU A 455 -7.18 -22.54 11.96
C LEU A 455 -8.21 -22.04 10.93
N THR A 456 -7.77 -21.69 9.72
CA THR A 456 -8.59 -21.19 8.62
C THR A 456 -8.42 -22.09 7.39
N PRO A 457 -9.15 -23.22 7.32
CA PRO A 457 -8.85 -24.30 6.36
C PRO A 457 -9.33 -24.07 4.93
N ALA A 458 -10.20 -23.07 4.66
CA ALA A 458 -10.72 -22.81 3.32
C ALA A 458 -9.58 -22.44 2.32
N ASP A 459 -9.70 -22.88 1.06
CA ASP A 459 -8.79 -22.49 -0.03
C ASP A 459 -9.14 -21.09 -0.51
N ALA A 460 -8.71 -20.09 0.27
CA ALA A 460 -9.00 -18.69 0.07
C ALA A 460 -8.01 -17.79 0.85
N ASP A 461 -8.02 -16.50 0.54
CA ASP A 461 -7.35 -15.47 1.35
C ASP A 461 -8.21 -15.13 2.57
N HIS A 462 -7.64 -15.20 3.75
CA HIS A 462 -8.31 -14.98 5.03
C HIS A 462 -7.89 -13.64 5.66
N ASP A 463 -8.90 -12.88 6.10
CA ASP A 463 -8.73 -11.68 6.92
C ASP A 463 -9.38 -11.93 8.28
N VAL A 464 -8.56 -11.99 9.33
CA VAL A 464 -9.00 -12.44 10.66
C VAL A 464 -8.93 -11.31 11.69
N ALA A 465 -9.95 -11.26 12.56
CA ALA A 465 -9.99 -10.34 13.69
C ALA A 465 -10.23 -11.13 15.00
N LEU A 466 -9.19 -11.21 15.85
CA LEU A 466 -9.28 -11.89 17.14
C LEU A 466 -10.08 -11.07 18.14
N SER A 467 -10.81 -11.76 19.00
CA SER A 467 -11.40 -11.14 20.19
C SER A 467 -10.30 -10.70 21.18
N PRO A 468 -10.55 -9.71 22.06
CA PRO A 468 -9.56 -9.27 23.07
C PRO A 468 -9.05 -10.41 23.96
N SER A 469 -9.91 -11.39 24.27
CA SER A 469 -9.50 -12.58 25.03
C SER A 469 -8.69 -13.59 24.20
N GLY A 470 -8.75 -13.52 22.87
CA GLY A 470 -8.19 -14.50 21.95
C GLY A 470 -8.94 -15.85 21.92
N SER A 471 -10.10 -15.96 22.60
CA SER A 471 -10.90 -17.18 22.62
C SER A 471 -11.74 -17.38 21.35
N LEU A 472 -11.97 -16.30 20.59
CA LEU A 472 -12.76 -16.27 19.36
C LEU A 472 -12.05 -15.42 18.31
N PHE A 473 -12.40 -15.66 17.05
CA PHE A 473 -12.04 -14.75 15.97
C PHE A 473 -13.09 -14.74 14.86
N VAL A 474 -13.25 -13.58 14.22
CA VAL A 474 -13.99 -13.47 12.96
C VAL A 474 -13.03 -13.80 11.83
N ASP A 475 -13.45 -14.71 10.96
CA ASP A 475 -12.73 -15.15 9.77
C ASP A 475 -13.52 -14.71 8.52
N ASN A 476 -13.00 -13.71 7.80
CA ASN A 476 -13.50 -13.30 6.50
C ASN A 476 -12.63 -13.95 5.44
N TYR A 477 -13.21 -14.75 4.56
CA TYR A 477 -12.42 -15.39 3.52
C TYR A 477 -13.08 -15.27 2.14
N SER A 478 -12.23 -15.12 1.13
CA SER A 478 -12.65 -14.96 -0.26
C SER A 478 -11.47 -15.17 -1.22
N ARG A 479 -11.76 -15.16 -2.52
CA ARG A 479 -10.75 -15.16 -3.58
C ARG A 479 -11.09 -14.05 -4.57
N PRO A 480 -10.18 -13.66 -5.46
CA PRO A 480 -10.51 -12.65 -6.49
C PRO A 480 -11.75 -13.01 -7.32
N ASP A 481 -12.00 -14.31 -7.51
CA ASP A 481 -13.08 -14.87 -8.30
C ASP A 481 -14.23 -15.48 -7.47
N VAL A 482 -14.12 -15.46 -6.12
CA VAL A 482 -15.10 -16.03 -5.19
C VAL A 482 -15.54 -14.99 -4.16
N LYS A 483 -16.84 -14.82 -3.99
CA LYS A 483 -17.43 -13.87 -3.04
C LYS A 483 -16.99 -14.10 -1.60
N SER A 484 -17.05 -13.03 -0.79
CA SER A 484 -16.68 -13.08 0.62
C SER A 484 -17.69 -13.87 1.45
N THR A 485 -17.15 -14.68 2.37
CA THR A 485 -17.87 -15.39 3.43
C THR A 485 -17.25 -15.01 4.77
N SER A 486 -18.10 -14.78 5.78
CA SER A 486 -17.67 -14.41 7.14
C SER A 486 -18.23 -15.40 8.15
N VAL A 487 -17.38 -15.93 9.02
CA VAL A 487 -17.76 -16.86 10.09
C VAL A 487 -17.12 -16.46 11.41
N LEU A 488 -17.72 -16.81 12.50
CA LEU A 488 -17.12 -16.75 13.83
C LEU A 488 -16.52 -18.10 14.16
N ARG A 489 -15.25 -18.13 14.58
CA ARG A 489 -14.53 -19.33 15.00
C ARG A 489 -14.04 -19.24 16.43
N ALA A 490 -13.92 -20.40 17.07
CA ALA A 490 -13.20 -20.56 18.33
C ALA A 490 -11.67 -20.56 18.10
N ALA A 491 -10.89 -20.37 19.18
CA ALA A 491 -9.43 -20.32 19.14
C ALA A 491 -8.75 -21.60 18.60
N ASP A 492 -9.48 -22.72 18.50
CA ASP A 492 -9.02 -23.97 17.89
C ASP A 492 -9.36 -24.08 16.39
N GLY A 493 -10.02 -23.07 15.81
CA GLY A 493 -10.46 -23.02 14.43
C GLY A 493 -11.86 -23.58 14.20
N ALA A 494 -12.53 -24.16 15.20
CA ALA A 494 -13.89 -24.68 15.05
C ALA A 494 -14.89 -23.54 14.76
N GLN A 495 -15.76 -23.74 13.78
CA GLN A 495 -16.80 -22.76 13.45
C GLN A 495 -17.88 -22.72 14.54
N VAL A 496 -18.11 -21.54 15.12
CA VAL A 496 -19.12 -21.26 16.13
C VAL A 496 -20.43 -20.81 15.50
N LEU A 497 -20.35 -19.90 14.53
CA LEU A 497 -21.53 -19.30 13.88
C LEU A 497 -21.20 -18.81 12.47
N ALA A 498 -22.12 -19.03 11.53
CA ALA A 498 -22.08 -18.37 10.23
C ALA A 498 -22.57 -16.91 10.41
N LEU A 499 -21.78 -15.94 9.92
CA LEU A 499 -22.11 -14.52 10.05
C LEU A 499 -22.75 -13.99 8.77
N GLU A 500 -21.97 -13.86 7.69
CA GLU A 500 -22.45 -13.28 6.44
C GLU A 500 -21.89 -14.04 5.24
N GLU A 501 -22.62 -13.96 4.16
CA GLU A 501 -22.21 -14.34 2.82
C GLU A 501 -22.55 -13.19 1.87
N ALA A 502 -21.57 -12.69 1.13
CA ALA A 502 -21.74 -11.53 0.26
C ALA A 502 -22.79 -11.80 -0.82
N ASP A 503 -23.69 -10.85 -1.00
CA ASP A 503 -24.68 -10.86 -2.07
C ASP A 503 -24.19 -10.02 -3.24
N LEU A 504 -23.87 -10.67 -4.34
CA LEU A 504 -23.39 -10.07 -5.58
C LEU A 504 -24.47 -9.91 -6.65
N SER A 505 -25.75 -10.19 -6.33
CA SER A 505 -26.83 -10.22 -7.34
C SER A 505 -26.96 -8.89 -8.10
N LYS A 506 -26.86 -7.76 -7.41
CA LYS A 506 -26.87 -6.42 -8.05
C LYS A 506 -25.62 -6.18 -8.90
N LEU A 507 -24.45 -6.61 -8.43
CA LEU A 507 -23.20 -6.48 -9.16
C LEU A 507 -23.21 -7.32 -10.45
N VAL A 508 -23.67 -8.56 -10.36
CA VAL A 508 -23.82 -9.46 -11.52
C VAL A 508 -24.87 -8.93 -12.49
N ALA A 509 -26.00 -8.43 -12.00
CA ALA A 509 -27.04 -7.80 -12.82
C ALA A 509 -26.54 -6.55 -13.57
N ALA A 510 -25.56 -5.84 -13.01
CA ALA A 510 -24.86 -4.74 -13.68
C ALA A 510 -23.87 -5.19 -14.77
N GLY A 511 -23.72 -6.50 -14.98
CA GLY A 511 -22.86 -7.11 -15.99
C GLY A 511 -21.45 -7.46 -15.50
N TRP A 512 -21.13 -7.26 -14.21
CA TRP A 512 -19.81 -7.56 -13.66
C TRP A 512 -19.48 -9.07 -13.79
N LYS A 513 -18.23 -9.36 -14.11
CA LYS A 513 -17.64 -10.70 -14.10
C LYS A 513 -16.36 -10.69 -13.25
N PRO A 514 -16.06 -11.80 -12.55
CA PRO A 514 -14.83 -11.88 -11.76
C PRO A 514 -13.59 -11.85 -12.67
N PRO A 515 -12.45 -11.33 -12.15
CA PRO A 515 -11.17 -11.49 -12.81
C PRO A 515 -10.79 -12.97 -12.91
N ILE A 516 -9.90 -13.30 -13.83
CA ILE A 516 -9.48 -14.67 -14.10
C ILE A 516 -8.08 -14.85 -13.46
N PRO A 517 -7.96 -15.61 -12.37
CA PRO A 517 -6.66 -16.00 -11.85
C PRO A 517 -5.91 -16.86 -12.86
N PHE A 518 -4.59 -16.64 -12.97
CA PHE A 518 -3.74 -17.44 -13.84
C PHE A 518 -2.34 -17.62 -13.23
N THR A 519 -1.62 -18.61 -13.76
CA THR A 519 -0.22 -18.87 -13.43
C THR A 519 0.60 -18.89 -14.72
N VAL A 520 1.79 -18.31 -14.68
CA VAL A 520 2.79 -18.34 -15.76
C VAL A 520 4.16 -18.60 -15.15
N LYS A 521 5.17 -18.97 -15.97
CA LYS A 521 6.54 -19.17 -15.51
C LYS A 521 7.30 -17.83 -15.53
N ALA A 522 8.14 -17.64 -14.52
CA ALA A 522 9.08 -16.54 -14.44
C ALA A 522 10.15 -16.60 -15.55
N ARG A 523 11.04 -15.63 -15.56
CA ARG A 523 12.20 -15.54 -16.46
C ARG A 523 13.09 -16.78 -16.45
N ASP A 524 13.14 -17.49 -15.34
CA ASP A 524 13.92 -18.73 -15.16
C ASP A 524 13.27 -19.97 -15.81
N GLY A 525 12.04 -19.86 -16.29
CA GLY A 525 11.25 -20.92 -16.87
C GLY A 525 10.73 -21.99 -15.89
N VAL A 526 11.02 -21.85 -14.60
CA VAL A 526 10.71 -22.84 -13.54
C VAL A 526 9.74 -22.29 -12.51
N THR A 527 10.00 -21.09 -11.97
CA THR A 527 9.25 -20.47 -10.88
C THR A 527 7.85 -20.06 -11.35
N ASP A 528 6.83 -20.46 -10.59
CA ASP A 528 5.45 -20.04 -10.86
C ASP A 528 5.19 -18.61 -10.38
N LEU A 529 4.65 -17.79 -11.28
CA LEU A 529 4.14 -16.46 -11.02
C LEU A 529 2.63 -16.46 -11.09
N TYR A 530 2.00 -15.70 -10.19
CA TYR A 530 0.56 -15.62 -10.05
C TYR A 530 0.05 -14.25 -10.49
N GLY A 531 -1.06 -14.25 -11.22
CA GLY A 531 -1.62 -13.02 -11.77
C GLY A 531 -3.13 -13.03 -11.89
N LEU A 532 -3.69 -11.87 -12.25
CA LEU A 532 -5.10 -11.68 -12.57
C LEU A 532 -5.24 -11.10 -13.97
N MET A 533 -6.22 -11.61 -14.70
CA MET A 533 -6.59 -11.15 -16.05
C MET A 533 -8.00 -10.59 -16.04
N PHE A 534 -8.18 -9.44 -16.65
CA PHE A 534 -9.46 -8.78 -16.89
C PHE A 534 -9.71 -8.74 -18.40
N ARG A 535 -10.95 -9.06 -18.79
CA ARG A 535 -11.38 -9.01 -20.19
C ARG A 535 -12.75 -8.32 -20.30
N PRO A 536 -13.13 -7.79 -21.47
CA PRO A 536 -14.42 -7.17 -21.65
C PRO A 536 -15.56 -8.12 -21.22
N THR A 537 -16.61 -7.60 -20.60
CA THR A 537 -17.80 -8.40 -20.24
C THR A 537 -18.50 -8.96 -21.46
N GLY A 538 -18.46 -8.22 -22.60
CA GLY A 538 -18.87 -8.66 -23.94
C GLY A 538 -17.76 -9.34 -24.75
N PHE A 539 -16.87 -10.10 -24.10
CA PHE A 539 -15.74 -10.78 -24.74
C PHE A 539 -16.15 -11.70 -25.89
N ASP A 540 -15.47 -11.54 -27.03
CA ASP A 540 -15.65 -12.37 -28.25
C ASP A 540 -14.31 -13.07 -28.60
N PRO A 541 -14.22 -14.40 -28.46
CA PRO A 541 -12.97 -15.13 -28.69
C PRO A 541 -12.49 -15.14 -30.16
N SER A 542 -13.31 -14.68 -31.08
CA SER A 542 -12.92 -14.54 -32.50
C SER A 542 -12.14 -13.25 -32.79
N LYS A 543 -12.17 -12.29 -31.88
CA LYS A 543 -11.45 -11.00 -31.99
C LYS A 543 -10.07 -11.06 -31.41
N LYS A 544 -9.21 -10.13 -31.84
CA LYS A 544 -7.88 -9.87 -31.25
C LYS A 544 -7.93 -8.63 -30.36
N TYR A 545 -7.40 -8.76 -29.14
CA TYR A 545 -7.37 -7.70 -28.13
C TYR A 545 -5.94 -7.31 -27.80
N PRO A 546 -5.57 -6.04 -27.85
CA PRO A 546 -4.31 -5.57 -27.27
C PRO A 546 -4.24 -5.93 -25.78
N ILE A 547 -3.02 -6.18 -25.28
CA ILE A 547 -2.80 -6.52 -23.89
C ILE A 547 -2.14 -5.34 -23.15
N ILE A 548 -2.64 -5.03 -21.95
CA ILE A 548 -2.11 -3.96 -21.09
C ILE A 548 -1.69 -4.57 -19.75
N ASN A 549 -0.47 -4.29 -19.33
CA ASN A 549 0.02 -4.62 -18.00
C ASN A 549 -0.22 -3.45 -17.05
N ASN A 550 -0.98 -3.68 -15.98
CA ASN A 550 -1.05 -2.81 -14.81
C ASN A 550 0.00 -3.26 -13.80
N ILE A 551 1.06 -2.47 -13.62
CA ILE A 551 2.24 -2.87 -12.87
C ILE A 551 2.45 -2.05 -11.60
N TYR A 552 2.79 -2.73 -10.51
CA TYR A 552 3.44 -2.17 -9.32
C TYR A 552 4.43 -3.22 -8.77
N PRO A 553 5.69 -3.21 -9.18
CA PRO A 553 6.64 -4.27 -8.86
C PRO A 553 7.44 -3.99 -7.58
N GLY A 554 6.95 -3.14 -6.70
CA GLY A 554 7.69 -2.74 -5.51
C GLY A 554 8.09 -3.90 -4.61
N PRO A 555 9.28 -3.87 -4.01
CA PRO A 555 9.73 -4.90 -3.09
C PRO A 555 8.89 -4.95 -1.80
N GLN A 556 8.15 -3.89 -1.49
CA GLN A 556 7.21 -3.84 -0.37
C GLN A 556 5.79 -4.32 -0.74
N THR A 557 5.48 -4.57 -2.02
CA THR A 557 4.16 -5.02 -2.47
C THR A 557 4.23 -5.61 -3.88
N GLY A 558 3.18 -6.29 -4.32
CA GLY A 558 3.05 -6.81 -5.68
C GLY A 558 2.00 -6.08 -6.51
N SER A 559 1.96 -6.36 -7.81
CA SER A 559 0.99 -5.79 -8.76
C SER A 559 -0.45 -6.24 -8.49
N VAL A 560 -0.65 -7.47 -8.04
CA VAL A 560 -1.98 -8.05 -7.75
C VAL A 560 -2.53 -7.52 -6.43
N GLY A 561 -1.66 -7.28 -5.44
CA GLY A 561 -2.06 -6.85 -4.10
C GLY A 561 -2.91 -7.91 -3.37
N SER A 562 -4.01 -7.49 -2.74
CA SER A 562 -4.89 -8.41 -2.00
C SER A 562 -5.41 -9.55 -2.87
N ARG A 563 -5.41 -10.76 -2.32
CA ARG A 563 -5.98 -11.97 -2.94
C ARG A 563 -7.46 -12.19 -2.59
N GLY A 564 -8.05 -11.35 -1.76
CA GLY A 564 -9.46 -11.40 -1.44
C GLY A 564 -10.35 -10.85 -2.58
N PHE A 565 -11.66 -11.04 -2.44
CA PHE A 565 -12.67 -10.49 -3.35
C PHE A 565 -12.64 -8.95 -3.32
N SER A 566 -12.72 -8.35 -4.50
CA SER A 566 -12.96 -6.93 -4.67
C SER A 566 -13.84 -6.70 -5.90
N ALA A 567 -14.88 -5.87 -5.76
CA ALA A 567 -15.76 -5.49 -6.86
C ALA A 567 -15.06 -4.61 -7.91
N SER A 568 -13.96 -3.95 -7.51
CA SER A 568 -13.12 -3.14 -8.39
C SER A 568 -11.66 -3.23 -7.96
N ARG A 569 -10.76 -3.30 -8.92
CA ARG A 569 -9.30 -3.24 -8.70
C ARG A 569 -8.75 -2.09 -9.54
N GLY A 570 -8.88 -0.87 -8.99
CA GLY A 570 -8.60 0.34 -9.74
C GLY A 570 -9.52 0.49 -10.96
N ASP A 571 -8.95 0.76 -12.12
CA ASP A 571 -9.69 0.87 -13.38
C ASP A 571 -9.42 -0.30 -14.35
N THR A 572 -8.86 -1.43 -13.87
CA THR A 572 -8.49 -2.58 -14.72
C THR A 572 -9.65 -3.14 -15.53
N GLN A 573 -10.83 -3.39 -14.90
CA GLN A 573 -12.01 -3.87 -15.60
C GLN A 573 -12.60 -2.80 -16.53
N ALA A 574 -12.61 -1.54 -16.08
CA ALA A 574 -13.09 -0.42 -16.89
C ALA A 574 -12.26 -0.27 -18.18
N LEU A 575 -10.95 -0.38 -18.07
CA LEU A 575 -10.04 -0.35 -19.22
C LEU A 575 -10.29 -1.56 -20.14
N ALA A 576 -10.54 -2.74 -19.57
CA ALA A 576 -10.88 -3.92 -20.35
C ALA A 576 -12.17 -3.72 -21.16
N GLU A 577 -13.19 -3.04 -20.62
CA GLU A 577 -14.45 -2.74 -21.34
C GLU A 577 -14.24 -1.88 -22.60
N LEU A 578 -13.13 -1.15 -22.69
CA LEU A 578 -12.76 -0.38 -23.88
C LEU A 578 -12.13 -1.25 -25.00
N GLY A 579 -12.01 -2.56 -24.80
CA GLY A 579 -11.53 -3.51 -25.80
C GLY A 579 -10.09 -3.99 -25.58
N PHE A 580 -9.62 -4.02 -24.33
CA PHE A 580 -8.30 -4.52 -23.96
C PHE A 580 -8.39 -5.80 -23.12
N ILE A 581 -7.29 -6.55 -23.08
CA ILE A 581 -7.01 -7.51 -22.03
C ILE A 581 -6.07 -6.80 -21.03
N VAL A 582 -6.47 -6.73 -19.77
CA VAL A 582 -5.63 -6.12 -18.73
C VAL A 582 -5.11 -7.22 -17.81
N VAL A 583 -3.81 -7.19 -17.50
CA VAL A 583 -3.17 -8.18 -16.63
C VAL A 583 -2.39 -7.52 -15.50
N GLN A 584 -2.34 -8.20 -14.36
CA GLN A 584 -1.47 -7.91 -13.22
C GLN A 584 -0.69 -9.19 -12.93
N ILE A 585 0.64 -9.10 -12.77
CA ILE A 585 1.51 -10.25 -12.53
C ILE A 585 2.48 -9.90 -11.39
N ASP A 586 2.59 -10.75 -10.37
CA ASP A 586 3.61 -10.63 -9.35
C ASP A 586 4.87 -11.35 -9.79
N GLY A 587 5.90 -10.58 -10.15
CA GLY A 587 7.19 -11.09 -10.60
C GLY A 587 8.15 -11.36 -9.45
N MET A 588 9.30 -11.93 -9.77
CA MET A 588 10.40 -12.15 -8.82
C MET A 588 10.93 -10.80 -8.30
N GLY A 589 11.13 -10.69 -6.99
CA GLY A 589 11.47 -9.44 -6.29
C GLY A 589 10.29 -8.83 -5.51
N THR A 590 9.07 -9.37 -5.65
CA THR A 590 7.92 -8.99 -4.83
C THR A 590 7.85 -9.83 -3.54
N PRO A 591 7.21 -9.32 -2.45
CA PRO A 591 7.28 -9.95 -1.14
C PRO A 591 6.43 -11.23 -1.00
N TRP A 592 6.54 -11.86 0.17
CA TRP A 592 5.73 -13.01 0.63
C TRP A 592 6.01 -14.33 -0.08
N ARG A 593 7.16 -14.43 -0.72
CA ARG A 593 7.76 -15.67 -1.22
C ARG A 593 9.07 -15.96 -0.46
N SER A 594 9.88 -16.90 -0.95
CA SER A 594 11.22 -17.13 -0.36
C SER A 594 12.09 -15.88 -0.39
N LYS A 595 13.06 -15.77 0.50
CA LYS A 595 14.05 -14.67 0.51
C LYS A 595 14.75 -14.56 -0.86
N THR A 596 15.17 -15.69 -1.43
CA THR A 596 15.76 -15.73 -2.78
C THR A 596 14.83 -15.16 -3.86
N PHE A 597 13.53 -15.39 -3.77
CA PHE A 597 12.56 -14.79 -4.70
C PHE A 597 12.42 -13.29 -4.45
N HIS A 598 12.33 -12.85 -3.19
CA HIS A 598 12.17 -11.45 -2.80
C HIS A 598 13.41 -10.63 -3.16
N ASP A 599 14.62 -11.19 -3.02
CA ASP A 599 15.88 -10.52 -3.32
C ASP A 599 16.25 -10.54 -4.83
N ALA A 600 15.39 -11.06 -5.70
CA ALA A 600 15.74 -11.35 -7.09
C ALA A 600 16.30 -10.17 -7.89
N TYR A 601 15.96 -8.93 -7.51
CA TYR A 601 16.51 -7.71 -8.10
C TYR A 601 17.10 -6.74 -7.05
N PHE A 602 17.47 -7.22 -5.86
CA PHE A 602 18.21 -6.42 -4.90
C PHE A 602 19.48 -5.83 -5.56
N GLY A 603 19.71 -4.54 -5.37
CA GLY A 603 20.82 -3.84 -6.01
C GLY A 603 20.62 -3.52 -7.50
N ASP A 604 19.56 -4.00 -8.15
CA ASP A 604 19.17 -3.69 -9.54
C ASP A 604 17.68 -3.34 -9.64
N MET A 605 17.30 -2.24 -9.04
CA MET A 605 15.90 -1.75 -9.06
C MET A 605 15.41 -1.43 -10.48
N GLY A 606 16.31 -1.26 -11.46
CA GLY A 606 15.97 -1.10 -12.86
C GLY A 606 15.35 -2.33 -13.52
N ASP A 607 15.50 -3.50 -12.95
CA ASP A 607 14.82 -4.73 -13.36
C ASP A 607 13.30 -4.61 -13.24
N ASN A 608 12.80 -4.11 -12.10
CA ASN A 608 11.36 -3.88 -11.87
C ASN A 608 10.47 -5.10 -12.24
N THR A 609 10.95 -6.32 -12.09
CA THR A 609 10.31 -7.56 -12.56
C THR A 609 9.99 -7.59 -14.06
N LEU A 610 10.49 -6.66 -14.86
CA LEU A 610 10.16 -6.53 -16.28
C LEU A 610 10.43 -7.77 -17.14
N PRO A 611 11.54 -8.51 -16.94
CA PRO A 611 11.74 -9.79 -17.63
C PRO A 611 10.61 -10.79 -17.39
N ASP A 612 10.07 -10.83 -16.15
CA ASP A 612 8.96 -11.72 -15.79
C ASP A 612 7.65 -11.25 -16.42
N GLN A 613 7.41 -9.93 -16.46
CA GLN A 613 6.24 -9.35 -17.11
C GLN A 613 6.20 -9.72 -18.60
N VAL A 614 7.32 -9.52 -19.29
CA VAL A 614 7.45 -9.86 -20.73
C VAL A 614 7.29 -11.37 -20.95
N SER A 615 7.93 -12.21 -20.14
CA SER A 615 7.79 -13.67 -20.19
C SER A 615 6.34 -14.11 -19.99
N GLY A 616 5.68 -13.61 -18.93
CA GLY A 616 4.31 -13.95 -18.58
C GLY A 616 3.32 -13.53 -19.67
N MET A 617 3.43 -12.30 -20.19
CA MET A 617 2.54 -11.81 -21.26
C MET A 617 2.70 -12.63 -22.54
N LYS A 618 3.91 -13.02 -22.91
CA LYS A 618 4.16 -13.91 -24.07
C LYS A 618 3.53 -15.29 -23.86
N GLN A 619 3.63 -15.90 -22.70
CA GLN A 619 3.02 -17.19 -22.38
C GLN A 619 1.49 -17.10 -22.42
N LEU A 620 0.90 -15.99 -21.94
CA LEU A 620 -0.55 -15.76 -22.04
C LEU A 620 -1.00 -15.68 -23.51
N ALA A 621 -0.26 -14.97 -24.36
CA ALA A 621 -0.57 -14.88 -25.78
C ALA A 621 -0.43 -16.23 -26.53
N GLN A 622 0.52 -17.09 -26.14
CA GLN A 622 0.63 -18.45 -26.64
C GLN A 622 -0.57 -19.33 -26.22
N ARG A 623 -1.02 -19.17 -24.96
CA ARG A 623 -2.15 -19.91 -24.41
C ARG A 623 -3.50 -19.43 -24.97
N PHE A 624 -3.60 -18.13 -25.24
CA PHE A 624 -4.85 -17.47 -25.62
C PHE A 624 -4.69 -16.72 -26.95
N PRO A 625 -5.06 -17.36 -28.08
CA PRO A 625 -4.85 -16.80 -29.42
C PRO A 625 -5.54 -15.44 -29.68
N TRP A 626 -6.50 -15.06 -28.86
CA TRP A 626 -7.19 -13.78 -28.93
C TRP A 626 -6.40 -12.62 -28.30
N ILE A 627 -5.26 -12.87 -27.65
CA ILE A 627 -4.34 -11.81 -27.20
C ILE A 627 -3.47 -11.39 -28.38
N ASP A 628 -3.43 -10.10 -28.64
CA ASP A 628 -2.52 -9.47 -29.59
C ASP A 628 -1.29 -8.95 -28.87
N ILE A 629 -0.24 -9.75 -28.82
CA ILE A 629 1.00 -9.42 -28.10
C ILE A 629 1.82 -8.35 -28.81
N ASP A 630 1.61 -8.12 -30.10
CA ASP A 630 2.30 -7.07 -30.86
C ASP A 630 1.75 -5.68 -30.52
N ARG A 631 0.62 -5.61 -29.82
CA ARG A 631 0.04 -4.42 -29.24
C ARG A 631 0.02 -4.52 -27.71
N ALA A 632 1.22 -4.50 -27.12
CA ALA A 632 1.41 -4.51 -25.65
C ALA A 632 1.52 -3.08 -25.10
N GLY A 633 0.75 -2.80 -24.06
CA GLY A 633 0.82 -1.55 -23.28
C GLY A 633 1.18 -1.82 -21.81
N ILE A 634 1.52 -0.76 -21.09
CA ILE A 634 1.87 -0.83 -19.66
C ILE A 634 1.50 0.47 -18.94
N TYR A 635 1.03 0.38 -17.70
CA TYR A 635 0.83 1.58 -16.86
C TYR A 635 1.00 1.28 -15.38
N GLY A 636 1.40 2.30 -14.63
CA GLY A 636 1.52 2.27 -13.19
C GLY A 636 1.80 3.64 -12.58
N GLY A 637 1.71 3.72 -11.27
CA GLY A 637 2.00 4.92 -10.49
C GLY A 637 3.10 4.65 -9.46
N SER A 638 3.85 5.71 -9.03
CA SER A 638 4.91 5.57 -8.05
C SER A 638 5.98 4.57 -8.53
N GLY A 639 6.34 3.54 -7.78
CA GLY A 639 7.20 2.44 -8.25
C GLY A 639 6.70 1.79 -9.56
N GLY A 640 5.37 1.73 -9.77
CA GLY A 640 4.80 1.31 -11.06
C GLY A 640 5.01 2.32 -12.18
N GLY A 641 5.10 3.62 -11.88
CA GLY A 641 5.49 4.67 -12.83
C GLY A 641 6.95 4.55 -13.24
N TYR A 642 7.84 4.28 -12.27
CA TYR A 642 9.24 3.96 -12.53
C TYR A 642 9.37 2.74 -13.44
N ALA A 643 8.69 1.64 -13.11
CA ALA A 643 8.68 0.43 -13.92
C ALA A 643 8.11 0.66 -15.33
N THR A 644 7.05 1.46 -15.46
CA THR A 644 6.42 1.76 -16.76
C THR A 644 7.38 2.52 -17.68
N ALA A 645 8.05 3.58 -17.20
CA ALA A 645 9.03 4.30 -18.00
C ALA A 645 10.24 3.40 -18.31
N GLY A 646 10.73 2.64 -17.32
CA GLY A 646 11.78 1.63 -17.50
C GLY A 646 11.44 0.60 -18.58
N ALA A 647 10.20 0.09 -18.60
CA ALA A 647 9.72 -0.83 -19.62
C ALA A 647 9.77 -0.24 -21.02
N MET A 648 9.33 1.03 -21.19
CA MET A 648 9.35 1.71 -22.48
C MET A 648 10.78 1.96 -22.99
N PHE A 649 11.77 2.07 -22.11
CA PHE A 649 13.15 2.33 -22.47
C PHE A 649 14.01 1.05 -22.57
N ARG A 650 13.74 0.03 -21.74
CA ARG A 650 14.51 -1.23 -21.72
C ARG A 650 13.93 -2.30 -22.63
N TYR A 651 12.61 -2.25 -22.92
CA TYR A 651 11.90 -3.17 -23.80
C TYR A 651 11.13 -2.41 -24.90
N PRO A 652 11.80 -1.50 -25.67
CA PRO A 652 11.12 -0.60 -26.61
C PRO A 652 10.49 -1.31 -27.82
N ASP A 653 10.95 -2.54 -28.12
CA ASP A 653 10.38 -3.36 -29.19
C ASP A 653 9.18 -4.19 -28.72
N PHE A 654 8.99 -4.33 -27.42
CA PHE A 654 7.85 -5.05 -26.85
C PHE A 654 6.70 -4.12 -26.48
N PHE A 655 6.93 -3.14 -25.59
CA PHE A 655 5.90 -2.19 -25.17
C PHE A 655 5.73 -1.07 -26.18
N LYS A 656 4.48 -0.86 -26.65
CA LYS A 656 4.15 0.16 -27.67
C LYS A 656 3.61 1.45 -27.04
N VAL A 657 2.93 1.34 -25.91
CA VAL A 657 2.30 2.49 -25.21
C VAL A 657 2.50 2.35 -23.70
N GLY A 658 3.01 3.41 -23.08
CA GLY A 658 3.20 3.51 -21.63
C GLY A 658 2.51 4.73 -21.02
N VAL A 659 1.91 4.56 -19.83
CA VAL A 659 1.37 5.67 -19.02
C VAL A 659 2.00 5.61 -17.64
N SER A 660 2.97 6.47 -17.37
CA SER A 660 3.74 6.53 -16.13
C SER A 660 3.28 7.71 -15.28
N THR A 661 2.89 7.47 -14.04
CA THR A 661 2.47 8.54 -13.11
C THR A 661 3.34 8.54 -11.86
N SER A 662 3.80 9.73 -11.41
CA SER A 662 4.52 9.97 -10.15
C SER A 662 5.68 8.99 -9.89
N GLY A 663 6.46 8.64 -10.94
CA GLY A 663 7.53 7.63 -10.85
C GLY A 663 8.81 8.16 -10.20
N ASN A 664 9.42 7.35 -9.32
CA ASN A 664 10.74 7.59 -8.74
C ASN A 664 11.85 7.16 -9.72
N HIS A 665 11.95 7.87 -10.83
CA HIS A 665 12.76 7.49 -11.99
C HIS A 665 14.26 7.43 -11.74
N ASP A 666 14.74 8.09 -10.68
CA ASP A 666 16.12 8.05 -10.20
C ASP A 666 16.11 8.04 -8.67
N ASN A 667 16.46 6.92 -8.09
CA ASN A 667 16.43 6.77 -6.63
C ASN A 667 17.50 7.59 -5.90
N ARG A 668 18.46 8.21 -6.60
CA ARG A 668 19.34 9.24 -6.00
C ARG A 668 18.60 10.53 -5.63
N GLY A 669 17.39 10.72 -6.16
CA GLY A 669 16.49 11.82 -5.86
C GLY A 669 15.24 11.35 -5.11
N TYR A 670 15.33 10.23 -4.39
CA TYR A 670 14.28 9.67 -3.55
C TYR A 670 14.81 9.41 -2.14
N GLU A 671 13.93 9.22 -1.16
CA GLU A 671 14.28 9.05 0.25
C GLU A 671 15.35 7.96 0.46
N ASP A 672 16.35 8.26 1.29
CA ASP A 672 17.49 7.37 1.56
C ASP A 672 17.06 6.02 2.14
N ASP A 673 16.18 6.02 3.12
CA ASP A 673 15.74 4.85 3.86
C ASP A 673 15.11 3.78 2.93
N TRP A 674 14.21 4.19 2.02
CA TRP A 674 13.64 3.27 1.05
C TRP A 674 14.65 2.85 -0.03
N ALA A 675 15.41 3.81 -0.54
CA ALA A 675 16.32 3.54 -1.65
C ALA A 675 17.50 2.67 -1.20
N GLU A 676 18.12 2.98 -0.06
CA GLU A 676 19.29 2.25 0.45
C GLU A 676 18.93 0.83 0.91
N LYS A 677 17.71 0.61 1.44
CA LYS A 677 17.24 -0.76 1.76
C LYS A 677 17.17 -1.66 0.53
N TRP A 678 16.56 -1.19 -0.55
CA TRP A 678 16.23 -2.06 -1.69
C TRP A 678 17.30 -2.05 -2.80
N GLN A 679 18.09 -0.98 -2.87
CA GLN A 679 19.13 -0.78 -3.89
C GLN A 679 20.55 -0.92 -3.33
N GLY A 680 20.67 -1.00 -2.00
CA GLY A 680 21.94 -0.95 -1.27
C GLY A 680 22.49 0.47 -1.18
N LEU A 681 23.52 0.68 -0.35
CA LEU A 681 24.16 1.99 -0.19
C LEU A 681 24.70 2.52 -1.53
N LEU A 682 24.60 3.83 -1.72
CA LEU A 682 25.18 4.48 -2.90
C LEU A 682 26.71 4.44 -2.86
N VAL A 683 27.31 3.74 -3.82
CA VAL A 683 28.77 3.60 -3.95
C VAL A 683 29.24 4.33 -5.20
N LYS A 684 30.06 5.37 -5.02
CA LYS A 684 30.72 6.08 -6.14
C LYS A 684 31.89 5.25 -6.66
N LYS A 685 31.96 5.07 -7.98
CA LYS A 685 33.03 4.35 -8.68
C LYS A 685 34.16 5.33 -9.07
N ALA A 686 35.35 4.78 -9.38
CA ALA A 686 36.51 5.56 -9.76
C ALA A 686 36.34 6.40 -11.05
N ASP A 687 35.42 5.98 -11.93
CA ASP A 687 35.06 6.70 -13.17
C ASP A 687 34.04 7.83 -12.96
N GLY A 688 33.64 8.08 -11.73
CA GLY A 688 32.65 9.10 -11.36
C GLY A 688 31.20 8.64 -11.47
N THR A 689 30.94 7.41 -11.92
CA THR A 689 29.59 6.79 -11.90
C THR A 689 29.30 6.17 -10.54
N SER A 690 28.07 5.68 -10.36
CA SER A 690 27.64 4.96 -9.16
C SER A 690 26.94 3.65 -9.52
N ASN A 691 26.67 2.82 -8.50
CA ASN A 691 25.82 1.64 -8.66
C ASN A 691 24.34 1.99 -8.96
N TYR A 692 23.93 3.26 -8.81
CA TYR A 692 22.57 3.75 -9.11
C TYR A 692 22.40 4.20 -10.57
N ASP A 693 23.47 4.52 -11.30
CA ASP A 693 23.38 5.17 -12.61
C ASP A 693 22.65 4.35 -13.67
N ASP A 694 22.95 3.04 -13.77
CA ASP A 694 22.29 2.18 -14.78
C ASP A 694 20.81 1.94 -14.47
N GLN A 695 20.38 2.20 -13.25
CA GLN A 695 19.01 2.02 -12.81
C GLN A 695 18.14 3.26 -13.02
N ALA A 696 18.75 4.42 -13.24
CA ALA A 696 18.06 5.68 -13.48
C ALA A 696 17.45 5.72 -14.89
N ASN A 697 16.13 5.93 -14.97
CA ASN A 697 15.39 5.88 -16.23
C ASN A 697 15.87 6.89 -17.28
N GLN A 698 16.30 8.10 -16.86
CA GLN A 698 16.79 9.11 -17.79
C GLN A 698 18.02 8.65 -18.58
N ASN A 699 18.84 7.74 -18.04
CA ASN A 699 20.00 7.23 -18.74
C ASN A 699 19.66 6.31 -19.92
N HIS A 700 18.43 5.79 -19.95
CA HIS A 700 17.90 4.92 -21.01
C HIS A 700 16.88 5.63 -21.93
N ALA A 701 16.52 6.88 -21.68
CA ALA A 701 15.45 7.62 -22.37
C ALA A 701 15.64 7.65 -23.90
N LYS A 702 16.89 7.66 -24.40
CA LYS A 702 17.24 7.60 -25.84
C LYS A 702 16.67 6.38 -26.55
N ASN A 703 16.35 5.32 -25.86
CA ASN A 703 15.84 4.08 -26.43
C ASN A 703 14.32 4.10 -26.71
N LEU A 704 13.60 5.13 -26.29
CA LEU A 704 12.16 5.23 -26.51
C LEU A 704 11.80 5.05 -27.99
N LYS A 705 10.91 4.11 -28.32
CA LYS A 705 10.33 3.89 -29.65
C LYS A 705 8.81 4.05 -29.66
N GLY A 706 8.14 3.69 -28.57
CA GLY A 706 6.68 3.75 -28.43
C GLY A 706 6.15 5.11 -28.02
N LYS A 707 4.89 5.16 -27.62
CA LYS A 707 4.21 6.36 -27.12
C LYS A 707 4.24 6.35 -25.60
N LEU A 708 4.74 7.42 -24.99
CA LEU A 708 4.88 7.56 -23.54
C LEU A 708 4.16 8.81 -23.05
N LEU A 709 3.23 8.63 -22.10
CA LEU A 709 2.63 9.70 -21.33
C LEU A 709 3.26 9.68 -19.92
N LEU A 710 3.89 10.78 -19.54
CA LEU A 710 4.37 11.07 -18.19
C LEU A 710 3.38 11.99 -17.49
N ALA A 711 3.07 11.72 -16.21
CA ALA A 711 2.24 12.61 -15.41
C ALA A 711 2.76 12.71 -13.97
N HIS A 712 2.71 13.93 -13.38
CA HIS A 712 3.20 14.16 -12.01
C HIS A 712 2.47 15.31 -11.33
N GLY A 713 2.28 15.19 -10.00
CA GLY A 713 1.78 16.28 -9.16
C GLY A 713 2.90 17.25 -8.78
N THR A 714 2.68 18.57 -8.94
CA THR A 714 3.75 19.55 -8.68
C THR A 714 4.07 19.76 -7.20
N MET A 715 3.21 19.25 -6.31
CA MET A 715 3.39 19.29 -4.84
C MET A 715 3.55 17.87 -4.25
N ASP A 716 4.10 16.96 -5.03
CA ASP A 716 4.40 15.60 -4.58
C ASP A 716 5.61 15.62 -3.61
N ASN A 717 5.32 15.45 -2.33
CA ASN A 717 6.33 15.42 -1.27
C ASN A 717 6.86 14.01 -0.99
N ASN A 718 6.26 12.98 -1.58
CA ASN A 718 6.74 11.60 -1.53
C ASN A 718 7.80 11.37 -2.61
N VAL A 719 7.38 11.39 -3.88
CA VAL A 719 8.32 11.36 -5.02
C VAL A 719 8.42 12.77 -5.61
N PRO A 720 9.49 13.50 -5.36
CA PRO A 720 9.60 14.86 -5.85
C PRO A 720 9.49 14.96 -7.37
N PRO A 721 8.72 15.93 -7.93
CA PRO A 721 8.38 16.00 -9.35
C PRO A 721 9.60 16.17 -10.28
N TYR A 722 10.73 16.60 -9.76
CA TYR A 722 11.96 16.68 -10.55
C TYR A 722 12.45 15.30 -11.02
N ASN A 723 12.06 14.19 -10.36
CA ASN A 723 12.33 12.84 -10.85
C ASN A 723 11.77 12.65 -12.28
N THR A 724 10.53 13.07 -12.52
CA THR A 724 9.96 13.06 -13.86
C THR A 724 10.65 14.09 -14.78
N LEU A 725 11.00 15.27 -14.27
CA LEU A 725 11.67 16.31 -15.07
C LEU A 725 13.06 15.87 -15.55
N LEU A 726 13.81 15.06 -14.82
CA LEU A 726 15.06 14.44 -15.29
C LEU A 726 14.84 13.55 -16.52
N VAL A 727 13.77 12.76 -16.53
CA VAL A 727 13.39 11.95 -17.69
C VAL A 727 12.96 12.82 -18.86
N VAL A 728 12.18 13.89 -18.61
CA VAL A 728 11.77 14.88 -19.63
C VAL A 728 13.00 15.53 -20.29
N ASP A 729 13.95 16.00 -19.48
CA ASP A 729 15.20 16.59 -19.98
C ASP A 729 15.99 15.62 -20.87
N ALA A 730 16.11 14.36 -20.43
CA ALA A 730 16.81 13.33 -21.20
C ALA A 730 16.10 12.98 -22.52
N LEU A 731 14.76 12.93 -22.53
CA LEU A 731 13.97 12.72 -23.74
C LEU A 731 14.11 13.88 -24.74
N ILE A 732 14.09 15.13 -24.26
CA ILE A 732 14.32 16.34 -25.09
C ILE A 732 15.73 16.27 -25.70
N LYS A 733 16.78 16.01 -24.90
CA LYS A 733 18.16 15.89 -25.38
C LYS A 733 18.34 14.76 -26.40
N ALA A 734 17.56 13.69 -26.27
CA ALA A 734 17.56 12.56 -27.20
C ALA A 734 16.65 12.77 -28.43
N ASN A 735 16.00 13.94 -28.56
CA ASN A 735 15.05 14.27 -29.62
C ASN A 735 13.91 13.24 -29.75
N LYS A 736 13.30 12.84 -28.61
CA LYS A 736 12.20 11.87 -28.54
C LYS A 736 10.87 12.56 -28.32
N ASP A 737 9.83 12.11 -29.04
CA ASP A 737 8.46 12.56 -28.82
C ASP A 737 7.85 11.84 -27.60
N PHE A 738 7.24 12.61 -26.72
CA PHE A 738 6.51 12.12 -25.54
C PHE A 738 5.40 13.11 -25.15
N ASP A 739 4.48 12.67 -24.29
CA ASP A 739 3.45 13.53 -23.73
C ASP A 739 3.72 13.75 -22.23
N LEU A 740 3.41 14.95 -21.72
CA LEU A 740 3.56 15.33 -20.32
C LEU A 740 2.30 16.00 -19.80
N VAL A 741 1.82 15.57 -18.63
CA VAL A 741 0.76 16.26 -17.88
C VAL A 741 1.25 16.56 -16.46
N LEU A 742 1.38 17.83 -16.13
CA LEU A 742 1.64 18.27 -14.76
C LEU A 742 0.31 18.62 -14.09
N PHE A 743 0.13 18.18 -12.84
CA PHE A 743 -1.02 18.48 -12.02
C PHE A 743 -0.64 19.55 -10.98
N PRO A 744 -0.99 20.83 -11.21
CA PRO A 744 -0.64 21.90 -10.28
C PRO A 744 -1.22 21.65 -8.89
N ASN A 745 -0.39 21.85 -7.86
CA ASN A 745 -0.75 21.73 -6.45
C ASN A 745 -1.30 20.36 -6.01
N ARG A 746 -1.05 19.28 -6.80
CA ARG A 746 -1.37 17.91 -6.40
C ARG A 746 -0.15 17.23 -5.81
N GLY A 747 -0.39 16.44 -4.76
CA GLY A 747 0.60 15.57 -4.13
C GLY A 747 0.77 14.23 -4.84
N HIS A 748 1.24 13.23 -4.09
CA HIS A 748 1.45 11.87 -4.58
C HIS A 748 0.12 11.15 -4.86
N GLY A 749 0.05 10.43 -5.98
CA GLY A 749 -1.13 9.67 -6.38
C GLY A 749 -2.13 10.52 -7.20
N LEU A 750 -2.21 10.22 -8.50
CA LEU A 750 -3.06 10.92 -9.46
C LEU A 750 -4.31 10.07 -9.77
N GLY A 751 -5.25 10.02 -8.80
CA GLY A 751 -6.51 9.28 -8.93
C GLY A 751 -7.68 10.10 -9.49
N GLU A 752 -7.46 11.33 -9.92
CA GLU A 752 -8.50 12.21 -10.42
C GLU A 752 -9.13 11.67 -11.71
N SER A 753 -10.42 11.92 -11.88
CA SER A 753 -11.19 11.57 -13.08
C SER A 753 -10.49 12.03 -14.38
N TYR A 754 -9.87 13.21 -14.36
CA TYR A 754 -9.09 13.70 -15.49
C TYR A 754 -7.94 12.77 -15.89
N MET A 755 -7.16 12.27 -14.90
CA MET A 755 -6.03 11.36 -15.20
C MET A 755 -6.52 9.98 -15.66
N ILE A 756 -7.61 9.46 -15.08
CA ILE A 756 -8.23 8.21 -15.53
C ILE A 756 -8.65 8.34 -16.99
N ARG A 757 -9.35 9.43 -17.35
CA ARG A 757 -9.75 9.71 -18.73
C ARG A 757 -8.53 9.82 -19.66
N ARG A 758 -7.49 10.58 -19.27
CA ARG A 758 -6.27 10.75 -20.07
C ARG A 758 -5.56 9.43 -20.34
N ARG A 759 -5.54 8.52 -19.37
CA ARG A 759 -5.01 7.16 -19.53
C ARG A 759 -5.85 6.35 -20.52
N TRP A 760 -7.16 6.38 -20.41
CA TRP A 760 -8.06 5.70 -21.34
C TRP A 760 -7.92 6.25 -22.76
N ASP A 761 -7.97 7.58 -22.92
CA ASP A 761 -7.78 8.25 -24.22
C ASP A 761 -6.43 7.85 -24.86
N TYR A 762 -5.38 7.74 -24.05
CA TYR A 762 -4.04 7.42 -24.52
C TYR A 762 -3.94 6.00 -25.07
N PHE A 763 -4.48 5.02 -24.36
CA PHE A 763 -4.52 3.64 -24.82
C PHE A 763 -5.48 3.46 -26.01
N VAL A 764 -6.65 4.08 -26.00
CA VAL A 764 -7.59 4.02 -27.12
C VAL A 764 -6.94 4.59 -28.39
N ARG A 765 -6.30 5.74 -28.31
CA ARG A 765 -5.68 6.37 -29.46
C ARG A 765 -4.45 5.60 -29.95
N HIS A 766 -3.54 5.28 -29.09
CA HIS A 766 -2.22 4.80 -29.48
C HIS A 766 -2.05 3.27 -29.50
N LEU A 767 -2.86 2.53 -28.74
CA LEU A 767 -2.77 1.07 -28.69
C LEU A 767 -3.92 0.39 -29.45
N LEU A 768 -5.14 0.92 -29.33
CA LEU A 768 -6.29 0.42 -30.10
C LEU A 768 -6.34 1.00 -31.52
N GLY A 769 -5.74 2.18 -31.75
CA GLY A 769 -5.78 2.89 -33.03
C GLY A 769 -7.15 3.50 -33.33
N ALA A 770 -7.89 3.91 -32.30
CA ALA A 770 -9.22 4.47 -32.39
C ALA A 770 -9.25 5.90 -31.83
N GLU A 771 -10.21 6.72 -32.26
CA GLU A 771 -10.43 8.04 -31.69
C GLU A 771 -11.30 7.93 -30.43
N PRO A 772 -10.84 8.43 -29.28
CA PRO A 772 -11.63 8.52 -28.06
C PRO A 772 -12.67 9.61 -28.13
N PRO A 773 -13.74 9.57 -27.33
CA PRO A 773 -14.70 10.67 -27.21
C PRO A 773 -14.00 11.93 -26.64
N LYS A 774 -14.32 13.09 -27.22
CA LYS A 774 -13.76 14.36 -26.75
C LYS A 774 -14.34 14.70 -25.38
N GLU A 775 -13.45 15.07 -24.45
CA GLU A 775 -13.78 15.67 -23.16
C GLU A 775 -14.85 14.89 -22.37
N PHE A 776 -14.80 13.54 -22.41
CA PHE A 776 -15.72 12.71 -21.64
C PHE A 776 -15.68 13.06 -20.16
N GLU A 777 -16.83 13.31 -19.57
CA GLU A 777 -16.98 13.59 -18.15
C GLU A 777 -17.48 12.34 -17.40
N PHE A 778 -16.81 11.99 -16.32
CA PHE A 778 -17.26 10.94 -15.43
C PHE A 778 -18.40 11.44 -14.53
N HIS A 779 -19.31 10.54 -14.18
CA HIS A 779 -20.48 10.84 -13.36
C HIS A 779 -20.42 10.01 -12.04
N PRO A 780 -19.46 10.33 -11.12
CA PRO A 780 -19.39 9.62 -9.86
C PRO A 780 -20.68 9.80 -9.08
N ARG A 781 -21.32 8.71 -8.72
CA ARG A 781 -22.44 8.76 -7.80
C ARG A 781 -21.95 9.34 -6.47
N PRO A 782 -22.72 10.26 -5.83
CA PRO A 782 -22.37 10.64 -4.47
C PRO A 782 -22.29 9.39 -3.61
N ILE A 783 -21.13 9.10 -3.08
CA ILE A 783 -20.96 8.05 -2.09
C ILE A 783 -21.72 8.56 -0.87
N ALA A 784 -22.80 7.89 -0.47
CA ALA A 784 -23.37 8.10 0.86
C ALA A 784 -22.20 7.97 1.85
N PRO A 785 -22.08 8.83 2.88
CA PRO A 785 -20.92 8.85 3.75
C PRO A 785 -20.66 7.45 4.31
N THR A 786 -19.85 6.71 3.62
CA THR A 786 -19.26 5.47 4.12
C THR A 786 -18.13 5.93 5.01
N GLY A 787 -18.31 5.86 6.31
CA GLY A 787 -17.21 6.01 7.24
C GLY A 787 -16.04 5.16 6.71
N GLY A 788 -14.84 5.74 6.65
CA GLY A 788 -13.66 5.28 5.93
C GLY A 788 -13.50 3.77 5.86
N LEU A 789 -13.19 3.32 4.65
CA LEU A 789 -12.73 1.95 4.41
C LEU A 789 -11.37 1.75 5.07
#